data_c346a97b93b8285f39f6fc127fed9776
#
_entry.id   c346a97b93b8285f39f6fc127fed9776
#
_cell.length_a   1.000
_cell.length_b   1.000
_cell.length_c   1.000
_cell.angle_alpha   90.00
_cell.angle_beta   90.00
_cell.angle_gamma   90.00
#
_symmetry.space_group_name_H-M   'P 1'
#
loop_
_entity.id
_entity.type
_entity.pdbx_description
1 polymer ?
#
loop_
_entity_poly.entity_id
_entity_poly.type
_entity_poly.pdbx_seq_one_letter_code
_entity_poly.pdbx_strand_id
1 'polypeptide(L)'
;MTRARRLVSATSVVVLALAGTLTASPATAAPPGDVDPDTPWRMRHWPQTQPWQVDEAAALARTGGGPQPIDPQRYELPDTMTWSDYKPVPGTDWANPAVRGSDRNFNGALVLVDYPNQPFVVTQPANSTIYGNPSGVQNLARDDVPAFYRDFLNKPGKLNRGHTIHEYWMEDSNGRFGIELNSFGVYQMPADSHEYGIETQMQRGQGCPAGDRCARNLRTDARAAWIAAVGETEAAKYDFVFFLSSGQDESATWQEFGQMKFTTKEDVTDEWGPPDTALPNWNATRYVEWTSWQASANIWPNATQGSSLQAESSGMSTYAHEFSHILGVGDNYNNPYGIPARRDYSGPWEMLSRGTFNGPGGPHSRWLIPGTSGSSMGAQHMLRNKMKLGIVDDAAVLKLSRDALATSGVVVTKVTARAVDHKLAGINITLDGGDRSAACDASTDPFCDGGGYDNYTLEVVDRMGYDSFTPDSGVLLAKTKDEDAAPFIWTIDANPQDIDKVDFVLPDGTAQKMTIGDYRQLSDALFHAGTNSGSEFEHVDTANRLHFYVLDRHRDRKGVLSYEVAVRSLDGAGPSQRGVRAYPAIARRDHDGWARCTIPVRNTGRAVDVLRVTAPGAALPRTVVAVPAGKTSSVEVWTKDTRHAKVTVTSESNPAARATTSCVAL
;
A
#
# COMPACT_ATOMS: atom_id res chain seq x y z
N MET A 1 17.33 42.84 29.22
CA MET A 1 16.37 42.28 28.27
C MET A 1 16.75 40.83 28.02
N THR A 2 16.16 39.94 28.80
CA THR A 2 16.58 38.54 28.95
C THR A 2 15.62 37.65 28.16
N ARG A 3 16.11 36.93 27.16
CA ARG A 3 15.34 35.92 26.44
C ARG A 3 15.40 34.59 27.21
N ALA A 4 14.26 34.13 27.69
CA ALA A 4 14.10 32.82 28.29
C ALA A 4 14.01 31.73 27.19
N ARG A 5 14.93 30.77 27.26
CA ARG A 5 14.86 29.52 26.48
C ARG A 5 13.92 28.57 27.23
N ARG A 6 12.88 28.09 26.56
CA ARG A 6 12.06 26.98 27.05
C ARG A 6 12.77 25.66 26.71
N LEU A 7 13.12 24.89 27.73
CA LEU A 7 13.47 23.48 27.59
C LEU A 7 12.17 22.68 27.36
N VAL A 8 12.17 21.87 26.32
CA VAL A 8 11.17 20.83 26.11
C VAL A 8 11.69 19.56 26.77
N SER A 9 10.97 19.08 27.78
CA SER A 9 11.27 17.85 28.50
C SER A 9 10.71 16.68 27.73
N ALA A 10 11.55 15.76 27.28
CA ALA A 10 11.13 14.50 26.68
C ALA A 10 10.81 13.51 27.79
N THR A 11 9.58 13.03 27.84
CA THR A 11 9.12 12.02 28.79
C THR A 11 9.32 10.64 28.17
N SER A 12 10.22 9.85 28.75
CA SER A 12 10.44 8.45 28.36
C SER A 12 9.31 7.58 28.89
N VAL A 13 8.64 6.82 28.02
CA VAL A 13 7.64 5.82 28.40
C VAL A 13 8.33 4.45 28.44
N VAL A 14 8.35 3.85 29.62
CA VAL A 14 8.81 2.48 29.84
C VAL A 14 7.61 1.55 29.68
N VAL A 15 7.67 0.60 28.75
CA VAL A 15 6.66 -0.44 28.57
C VAL A 15 7.05 -1.67 29.40
N LEU A 16 6.26 -1.98 30.42
CA LEU A 16 6.31 -3.27 31.16
C LEU A 16 5.35 -4.25 30.47
N ALA A 17 5.88 -5.37 30.02
CA ALA A 17 5.09 -6.51 29.55
C ALA A 17 4.64 -7.36 30.75
N LEU A 18 3.34 -7.60 30.90
CA LEU A 18 2.77 -8.60 31.82
C LEU A 18 2.60 -9.93 31.07
N ALA A 19 3.33 -10.94 31.53
CA ALA A 19 3.18 -12.32 31.07
C ALA A 19 2.08 -13.03 31.89
N GLY A 20 1.07 -13.54 31.20
CA GLY A 20 0.07 -14.45 31.74
C GLY A 20 0.37 -15.89 31.30
N THR A 21 0.60 -16.78 32.25
CA THR A 21 0.89 -18.20 32.01
C THR A 21 -0.39 -19.00 31.83
N LEU A 22 -0.57 -19.62 30.66
CA LEU A 22 -1.53 -20.70 30.44
C LEU A 22 -0.77 -22.00 30.17
N THR A 23 -1.01 -23.02 30.98
CA THR A 23 -0.41 -24.37 30.85
C THR A 23 -1.26 -25.23 29.93
N ALA A 24 -0.71 -25.70 28.82
CA ALA A 24 -1.27 -26.76 27.98
C ALA A 24 -0.28 -27.92 27.83
N SER A 25 -0.80 -29.13 27.73
CA SER A 25 -0.02 -30.37 27.63
C SER A 25 0.54 -30.58 26.23
N PRO A 26 1.70 -31.22 26.07
CA PRO A 26 2.38 -31.31 24.79
C PRO A 26 1.76 -32.34 23.84
N ALA A 27 1.52 -31.95 22.61
CA ALA A 27 1.31 -32.84 21.47
C ALA A 27 2.64 -32.99 20.73
N THR A 28 3.08 -34.21 20.49
CA THR A 28 4.30 -34.51 19.74
C THR A 28 4.11 -34.16 18.24
N ALA A 29 4.84 -33.19 17.75
CA ALA A 29 4.88 -32.84 16.33
C ALA A 29 5.68 -33.90 15.53
N ALA A 30 5.22 -34.21 14.32
CA ALA A 30 5.96 -35.05 13.39
C ALA A 30 7.17 -34.27 12.80
N PRO A 31 8.28 -34.94 12.51
CA PRO A 31 9.47 -34.28 11.95
C PRO A 31 9.16 -33.64 10.58
N PRO A 32 9.82 -32.52 10.23
CA PRO A 32 9.62 -31.86 8.95
C PRO A 32 10.03 -32.81 7.80
N GLY A 33 9.11 -33.01 6.85
CA GLY A 33 9.41 -33.74 5.63
C GLY A 33 10.42 -32.99 4.76
N ASP A 34 11.20 -33.72 3.97
CA ASP A 34 12.22 -33.22 3.04
C ASP A 34 11.73 -31.98 2.27
N VAL A 35 12.43 -30.89 2.47
CA VAL A 35 12.18 -29.62 1.78
C VAL A 35 12.88 -29.67 0.45
N ASP A 36 12.12 -29.68 -0.64
CA ASP A 36 12.65 -29.54 -2.00
C ASP A 36 13.30 -28.15 -2.15
N PRO A 37 14.63 -28.06 -2.32
CA PRO A 37 15.36 -26.79 -2.36
C PRO A 37 15.02 -25.91 -3.56
N ASP A 38 14.41 -26.47 -4.61
CA ASP A 38 14.02 -25.72 -5.81
C ASP A 38 12.61 -25.12 -5.75
N THR A 39 11.90 -25.36 -4.67
CA THR A 39 10.59 -24.74 -4.49
C THR A 39 10.77 -23.47 -3.66
N PRO A 40 10.49 -22.27 -4.23
CA PRO A 40 10.36 -21.07 -3.41
C PRO A 40 9.46 -21.42 -2.23
N TRP A 41 9.79 -20.95 -1.04
CA TRP A 41 9.00 -21.16 0.16
C TRP A 41 7.55 -20.69 -0.07
N ARG A 42 6.80 -21.44 -0.84
CA ARG A 42 5.37 -21.41 -0.77
C ARG A 42 5.04 -22.04 0.56
N MET A 43 4.31 -21.32 1.37
CA MET A 43 3.67 -21.86 2.53
C MET A 43 2.77 -23.02 2.05
N ARG A 44 3.34 -24.26 2.00
CA ARG A 44 2.66 -25.46 1.46
C ARG A 44 1.42 -25.84 2.25
N HIS A 45 1.14 -25.13 3.34
CA HIS A 45 0.02 -25.38 4.24
C HIS A 45 -0.89 -24.16 4.42
N TRP A 46 -0.66 -23.06 3.68
CA TRP A 46 -1.65 -22.01 3.62
C TRP A 46 -2.84 -22.53 2.81
N PRO A 47 -4.09 -22.51 3.35
CA PRO A 47 -5.24 -22.82 2.53
C PRO A 47 -5.21 -21.91 1.30
N GLN A 48 -5.29 -22.49 0.11
CA GLN A 48 -5.24 -21.73 -1.16
C GLN A 48 -6.42 -20.75 -1.29
N THR A 49 -7.40 -20.86 -0.40
CA THR A 49 -8.53 -19.95 -0.26
C THR A 49 -8.80 -19.76 1.23
N GLN A 50 -8.78 -18.54 1.68
CA GLN A 50 -9.20 -18.21 3.04
C GLN A 50 -10.70 -18.54 3.18
N PRO A 51 -11.18 -19.01 4.35
CA PRO A 51 -12.57 -19.43 4.52
C PRO A 51 -13.62 -18.41 4.10
N TRP A 52 -13.34 -17.11 4.24
CA TRP A 52 -14.23 -16.03 3.79
C TRP A 52 -14.25 -15.83 2.27
N GLN A 53 -13.15 -16.07 1.54
CA GLN A 53 -13.11 -15.99 0.07
C GLN A 53 -14.01 -17.03 -0.58
N VAL A 54 -14.17 -18.19 0.07
CA VAL A 54 -15.06 -19.26 -0.41
C VAL A 54 -16.53 -18.91 -0.20
N ASP A 55 -16.86 -18.21 0.90
CA ASP A 55 -18.25 -17.87 1.21
C ASP A 55 -18.76 -16.71 0.35
N GLU A 56 -17.94 -15.71 0.01
CA GLU A 56 -18.33 -14.60 -0.87
C GLU A 56 -18.48 -15.04 -2.32
N ALA A 57 -17.52 -15.79 -2.85
CA ALA A 57 -17.66 -16.37 -4.21
C ALA A 57 -18.85 -17.35 -4.31
N ALA A 58 -19.13 -18.09 -3.21
CA ALA A 58 -20.28 -18.97 -3.13
C ALA A 58 -21.60 -18.21 -2.90
N ALA A 59 -21.59 -17.08 -2.23
CA ALA A 59 -22.75 -16.19 -2.08
C ALA A 59 -23.11 -15.53 -3.42
N LEU A 60 -22.12 -15.04 -4.16
CA LEU A 60 -22.29 -14.49 -5.52
C LEU A 60 -22.79 -15.56 -6.52
N ALA A 61 -22.35 -16.81 -6.39
CA ALA A 61 -22.78 -17.92 -7.25
C ALA A 61 -24.21 -18.46 -6.92
N ARG A 62 -24.76 -18.12 -5.76
CA ARG A 62 -26.09 -18.57 -5.30
C ARG A 62 -27.24 -17.61 -5.61
N THR A 63 -26.94 -16.42 -6.10
CA THR A 63 -27.98 -15.47 -6.51
C THR A 63 -28.49 -15.83 -7.89
N GLY A 64 -29.53 -16.66 -7.94
CA GLY A 64 -30.29 -16.86 -9.17
C GLY A 64 -30.85 -15.54 -9.67
N GLY A 65 -30.66 -15.24 -10.97
CA GLY A 65 -31.46 -14.40 -11.83
C GLY A 65 -31.84 -12.99 -11.37
N GLY A 66 -30.97 -12.27 -10.61
CA GLY A 66 -31.20 -10.89 -10.19
C GLY A 66 -30.15 -9.91 -10.70
N PRO A 67 -30.27 -8.60 -10.38
CA PRO A 67 -29.27 -7.62 -10.78
C PRO A 67 -27.93 -7.90 -10.15
N GLN A 68 -26.90 -8.01 -10.98
CA GLN A 68 -25.52 -8.16 -10.51
C GLN A 68 -24.89 -6.79 -10.24
N PRO A 69 -23.93 -6.69 -9.30
CA PRO A 69 -23.15 -5.49 -9.12
C PRO A 69 -22.43 -5.08 -10.42
N ILE A 70 -22.46 -3.80 -10.76
CA ILE A 70 -21.79 -3.30 -11.97
C ILE A 70 -20.27 -3.24 -11.82
N ASP A 71 -19.80 -3.14 -10.59
CA ASP A 71 -18.38 -3.03 -10.22
C ASP A 71 -18.13 -3.79 -8.91
N PRO A 72 -18.14 -5.12 -8.92
CA PRO A 72 -17.91 -5.88 -7.70
C PRO A 72 -16.49 -5.70 -7.20
N GLN A 73 -16.36 -5.41 -5.91
CA GLN A 73 -15.10 -5.42 -5.21
C GLN A 73 -14.51 -6.83 -5.20
N ARG A 74 -13.21 -6.94 -5.44
CA ARG A 74 -12.48 -8.21 -5.44
C ARG A 74 -11.09 -7.99 -4.86
N TYR A 75 -11.06 -7.54 -3.61
CA TYR A 75 -9.77 -7.39 -2.96
C TYR A 75 -9.15 -8.76 -2.64
N GLU A 76 -7.83 -8.80 -2.66
CA GLU A 76 -7.01 -9.96 -2.34
C GLU A 76 -5.80 -9.47 -1.57
N LEU A 77 -5.46 -10.15 -0.47
CA LEU A 77 -4.27 -9.79 0.28
C LEU A 77 -3.01 -10.19 -0.50
N PRO A 78 -1.97 -9.35 -0.53
CA PRO A 78 -0.68 -9.69 -1.14
C PRO A 78 -0.07 -10.99 -0.62
N ASP A 79 -0.43 -11.40 0.60
CA ASP A 79 -0.02 -12.66 1.23
C ASP A 79 -0.33 -13.90 0.37
N THR A 80 -1.44 -13.87 -0.37
CA THR A 80 -1.87 -14.98 -1.23
C THR A 80 -1.44 -14.81 -2.69
N MET A 81 -0.95 -13.65 -3.07
CA MET A 81 -0.51 -13.35 -4.44
C MET A 81 0.82 -14.00 -4.78
N THR A 82 1.02 -14.23 -6.06
CA THR A 82 2.23 -14.84 -6.65
C THR A 82 2.70 -14.02 -7.84
N TRP A 83 3.88 -14.28 -8.38
CA TRP A 83 4.36 -13.61 -9.59
C TRP A 83 3.45 -13.76 -10.80
N SER A 84 2.50 -14.72 -10.81
CA SER A 84 1.47 -14.84 -11.86
C SER A 84 0.42 -13.73 -11.80
N ASP A 85 0.35 -12.98 -10.70
CA ASP A 85 -0.59 -11.87 -10.52
C ASP A 85 -0.04 -10.54 -11.07
N TYR A 86 1.25 -10.49 -11.42
CA TYR A 86 1.84 -9.34 -12.08
C TYR A 86 1.20 -9.09 -13.45
N LYS A 87 0.84 -7.83 -13.71
CA LYS A 87 0.31 -7.35 -15.00
C LYS A 87 1.16 -6.19 -15.50
N PRO A 88 1.79 -6.31 -16.67
CA PRO A 88 2.60 -5.21 -17.21
C PRO A 88 1.75 -4.01 -17.61
N VAL A 89 2.31 -2.82 -17.50
CA VAL A 89 1.73 -1.59 -18.05
C VAL A 89 1.79 -1.63 -19.58
N PRO A 90 0.65 -1.51 -20.29
CA PRO A 90 0.63 -1.71 -21.71
C PRO A 90 1.30 -0.56 -22.50
N GLY A 91 2.23 -0.91 -23.37
CA GLY A 91 2.89 0.02 -24.28
C GLY A 91 4.09 0.74 -23.68
N THR A 92 4.61 0.28 -22.57
CA THR A 92 5.83 0.77 -21.92
C THR A 92 6.97 -0.23 -22.04
N ASP A 93 8.21 0.25 -21.89
CA ASP A 93 9.45 -0.54 -21.83
C ASP A 93 10.35 0.06 -20.72
N TRP A 94 9.75 0.34 -19.56
CA TRP A 94 10.43 1.02 -18.46
C TRP A 94 11.55 0.19 -17.82
N ALA A 95 11.50 -1.12 -17.91
CA ALA A 95 12.55 -2.01 -17.46
C ALA A 95 13.83 -1.93 -18.32
N ASN A 96 13.74 -1.36 -19.50
CA ASN A 96 14.88 -1.18 -20.42
C ASN A 96 15.82 -0.07 -19.91
N PRO A 97 17.03 -0.36 -19.43
CA PRO A 97 17.92 0.64 -18.86
C PRO A 97 18.48 1.63 -19.89
N ALA A 98 18.28 1.37 -21.19
CA ALA A 98 18.65 2.32 -22.24
C ALA A 98 17.63 3.46 -22.40
N VAL A 99 16.40 3.29 -21.91
CA VAL A 99 15.39 4.34 -21.86
C VAL A 99 15.73 5.28 -20.70
N ARG A 100 15.99 6.54 -20.99
CA ARG A 100 16.41 7.52 -19.98
C ARG A 100 15.22 8.35 -19.52
N GLY A 101 15.23 8.77 -18.26
CA GLY A 101 14.26 9.73 -17.74
C GLY A 101 14.33 11.06 -18.48
N SER A 102 13.17 11.62 -18.83
CA SER A 102 13.09 12.88 -19.60
C SER A 102 13.55 14.10 -18.81
N ASP A 103 13.34 14.12 -17.51
CA ASP A 103 13.59 15.27 -16.65
C ASP A 103 14.88 15.08 -15.85
N ARG A 104 15.07 13.91 -15.27
CA ARG A 104 16.23 13.63 -14.43
C ARG A 104 16.67 12.15 -14.50
N ASN A 105 17.99 11.96 -14.50
CA ASN A 105 18.60 10.65 -14.41
C ASN A 105 19.62 10.67 -13.28
N PHE A 106 19.28 9.97 -12.19
CA PHE A 106 20.09 9.94 -10.98
C PHE A 106 21.20 8.91 -11.11
N ASN A 107 22.40 9.28 -10.67
CA ASN A 107 23.55 8.42 -10.61
C ASN A 107 23.88 8.12 -9.14
N GLY A 108 23.55 6.90 -8.67
CA GLY A 108 23.73 6.49 -7.29
C GLY A 108 24.96 5.64 -7.06
N ALA A 109 25.58 5.75 -5.89
CA ALA A 109 26.57 4.81 -5.39
C ALA A 109 25.91 3.74 -4.53
N LEU A 110 26.21 2.47 -4.80
CA LEU A 110 25.85 1.32 -3.98
C LEU A 110 27.11 0.84 -3.26
N VAL A 111 27.26 1.15 -2.00
CA VAL A 111 28.44 0.87 -1.18
C VAL A 111 28.16 -0.31 -0.27
N LEU A 112 28.83 -1.45 -0.52
CA LEU A 112 28.56 -2.69 0.18
C LEU A 112 29.54 -2.88 1.35
N VAL A 113 29.00 -3.33 2.48
CA VAL A 113 29.77 -3.55 3.70
C VAL A 113 29.41 -4.87 4.36
N ASP A 114 30.42 -5.55 4.89
CA ASP A 114 30.27 -6.73 5.75
C ASP A 114 31.04 -6.54 7.08
N TYR A 115 30.92 -7.51 7.96
CA TYR A 115 31.52 -7.46 9.29
C TYR A 115 32.44 -8.67 9.51
N PRO A 116 33.39 -8.60 10.47
CA PRO A 116 34.25 -9.74 10.79
C PRO A 116 33.48 -11.02 11.13
N ASN A 117 32.33 -10.88 11.80
CA ASN A 117 31.47 -11.96 12.25
C ASN A 117 30.27 -12.25 11.33
N GLN A 118 29.99 -11.38 10.34
CA GLN A 118 28.77 -11.49 9.50
C GLN A 118 29.09 -11.19 8.03
N PRO A 119 29.45 -12.20 7.23
CA PRO A 119 29.59 -12.04 5.79
C PRO A 119 28.23 -11.89 5.12
N PHE A 120 28.20 -11.48 3.85
CA PHE A 120 26.99 -11.49 3.03
C PHE A 120 26.39 -12.90 2.97
N VAL A 121 25.07 -13.00 3.14
CA VAL A 121 24.35 -14.28 3.15
C VAL A 121 24.48 -15.00 1.81
N VAL A 122 24.49 -14.27 0.70
CA VAL A 122 24.67 -14.83 -0.65
C VAL A 122 26.03 -15.51 -0.86
N THR A 123 27.02 -15.24 0.00
CA THR A 123 28.33 -15.93 -0.03
C THR A 123 28.33 -17.24 0.73
N GLN A 124 27.30 -17.52 1.52
CA GLN A 124 27.21 -18.70 2.38
C GLN A 124 26.64 -19.90 1.65
N PRO A 125 26.88 -21.12 2.14
CA PRO A 125 26.23 -22.33 1.63
C PRO A 125 24.71 -22.27 1.77
N ALA A 126 23.99 -23.04 0.96
CA ALA A 126 22.55 -23.21 1.10
C ALA A 126 22.20 -23.66 2.52
N ASN A 127 21.09 -23.15 3.02
CA ASN A 127 20.55 -23.46 4.36
C ASN A 127 21.53 -23.18 5.53
N SER A 128 22.52 -22.33 5.31
CA SER A 128 23.47 -21.90 6.37
C SER A 128 22.88 -20.81 7.28
N THR A 129 21.71 -20.31 6.97
CA THR A 129 20.94 -19.39 7.81
C THR A 129 19.58 -19.98 8.10
N ILE A 130 18.92 -19.50 9.15
CA ILE A 130 17.56 -19.93 9.52
C ILE A 130 16.54 -19.83 8.39
N TYR A 131 16.74 -18.90 7.45
CA TYR A 131 15.85 -18.71 6.31
C TYR A 131 16.29 -19.44 5.06
N GLY A 132 17.39 -20.15 5.14
CA GLY A 132 18.09 -20.63 3.97
C GLY A 132 18.63 -19.47 3.13
N ASN A 133 19.39 -19.81 2.14
CA ASN A 133 19.79 -18.82 1.14
C ASN A 133 18.76 -18.79 0.02
N PRO A 134 18.57 -17.65 -0.65
CA PRO A 134 17.67 -17.56 -1.79
C PRO A 134 18.02 -18.58 -2.86
N SER A 135 17.01 -19.14 -3.50
CA SER A 135 17.19 -20.09 -4.58
C SER A 135 18.13 -19.53 -5.67
N GLY A 136 19.12 -20.30 -6.03
CA GLY A 136 20.09 -19.98 -7.07
C GLY A 136 21.18 -18.98 -6.70
N VAL A 137 21.21 -18.52 -5.45
CA VAL A 137 22.25 -17.58 -4.97
C VAL A 137 22.86 -18.11 -3.68
N GLN A 138 23.99 -18.76 -3.79
CA GLN A 138 24.76 -19.32 -2.68
C GLN A 138 26.19 -19.46 -3.09
N ASN A 139 27.10 -19.48 -2.13
CA ASN A 139 28.53 -19.63 -2.37
C ASN A 139 29.11 -18.62 -3.38
N LEU A 140 28.52 -17.43 -3.47
CA LEU A 140 29.03 -16.35 -4.30
C LEU A 140 30.39 -15.89 -3.75
N ALA A 141 31.36 -15.67 -4.63
CA ALA A 141 32.62 -15.12 -4.17
C ALA A 141 32.42 -13.69 -3.64
N ARG A 142 33.10 -13.35 -2.52
CA ARG A 142 32.96 -12.04 -1.88
C ARG A 142 33.21 -10.88 -2.85
N ASP A 143 34.17 -11.04 -3.75
CA ASP A 143 34.51 -10.01 -4.73
C ASP A 143 33.44 -9.83 -5.82
N ASP A 144 32.55 -10.80 -6.00
CA ASP A 144 31.44 -10.73 -6.97
C ASP A 144 30.17 -10.11 -6.38
N VAL A 145 30.06 -9.98 -5.05
CA VAL A 145 28.88 -9.45 -4.36
C VAL A 145 28.49 -8.04 -4.84
N PRO A 146 29.44 -7.09 -5.04
CA PRO A 146 29.08 -5.75 -5.52
C PRO A 146 28.44 -5.76 -6.92
N ALA A 147 28.97 -6.57 -7.81
CA ALA A 147 28.42 -6.73 -9.17
C ALA A 147 27.04 -7.40 -9.13
N PHE A 148 26.87 -8.41 -8.27
CA PHE A 148 25.61 -9.11 -8.08
C PHE A 148 24.48 -8.17 -7.66
N TYR A 149 24.64 -7.41 -6.58
CA TYR A 149 23.58 -6.50 -6.10
C TYR A 149 23.36 -5.31 -7.03
N ARG A 150 24.41 -4.77 -7.65
CA ARG A 150 24.26 -3.76 -8.69
C ARG A 150 23.38 -4.29 -9.83
N ASP A 151 23.69 -5.49 -10.33
CA ASP A 151 22.96 -6.06 -11.46
C ASP A 151 21.56 -6.50 -11.06
N PHE A 152 21.34 -6.98 -9.84
CA PHE A 152 20.01 -7.27 -9.28
C PHE A 152 19.10 -6.05 -9.24
N LEU A 153 19.64 -4.87 -8.94
CA LEU A 153 18.86 -3.63 -8.83
C LEU A 153 18.72 -2.88 -10.17
N ASN A 154 19.71 -2.97 -11.07
CA ASN A 154 19.74 -2.20 -12.31
C ASN A 154 19.29 -2.97 -13.55
N LYS A 155 19.46 -4.30 -13.59
CA LYS A 155 19.29 -5.07 -14.82
C LYS A 155 18.11 -6.05 -14.71
N PRO A 156 17.19 -6.03 -15.68
CA PRO A 156 16.18 -7.07 -15.78
C PRO A 156 16.82 -8.46 -15.84
N GLY A 157 16.41 -9.35 -14.95
CA GLY A 157 16.97 -10.69 -14.84
C GLY A 157 15.97 -11.72 -14.33
N LYS A 158 16.36 -13.00 -14.36
CA LYS A 158 15.49 -14.08 -13.88
C LYS A 158 15.19 -13.95 -12.38
N LEU A 159 16.17 -13.58 -11.57
CA LEU A 159 16.05 -13.52 -10.11
C LEU A 159 15.09 -12.40 -9.67
N ASN A 160 15.22 -11.21 -10.26
CA ASN A 160 14.35 -10.07 -9.97
C ASN A 160 13.08 -10.04 -10.85
N ARG A 161 12.82 -11.13 -11.60
CA ARG A 161 11.65 -11.26 -12.48
C ARG A 161 11.52 -10.16 -13.55
N GLY A 162 12.63 -9.52 -13.89
CA GLY A 162 12.67 -8.43 -14.85
C GLY A 162 12.49 -7.04 -14.23
N HIS A 163 12.25 -6.93 -12.92
CA HIS A 163 11.94 -5.68 -12.24
C HIS A 163 13.18 -5.04 -11.61
N THR A 164 13.30 -3.71 -11.75
CA THR A 164 14.47 -2.94 -11.34
C THR A 164 14.07 -1.63 -10.66
N ILE A 165 15.00 -1.01 -9.94
CA ILE A 165 14.76 0.32 -9.36
C ILE A 165 14.57 1.40 -10.44
N HIS A 166 15.25 1.23 -11.59
CA HIS A 166 15.05 2.10 -12.74
C HIS A 166 13.62 2.01 -13.27
N GLU A 167 13.11 0.79 -13.47
CA GLU A 167 11.74 0.55 -13.91
C GLU A 167 10.72 1.20 -12.96
N TYR A 168 10.91 1.05 -11.65
CA TYR A 168 10.02 1.66 -10.66
C TYR A 168 9.89 3.17 -10.87
N TRP A 169 11.03 3.86 -10.90
CA TRP A 169 11.01 5.33 -11.02
C TRP A 169 10.55 5.81 -12.38
N MET A 170 10.86 5.07 -13.45
CA MET A 170 10.33 5.37 -14.78
C MET A 170 8.82 5.19 -14.83
N GLU A 171 8.28 4.13 -14.24
CA GLU A 171 6.83 3.89 -14.20
C GLU A 171 6.12 4.92 -13.33
N ASP A 172 6.57 5.11 -12.10
CA ASP A 172 5.92 5.99 -11.13
C ASP A 172 5.92 7.46 -11.56
N SER A 173 6.93 7.87 -12.35
CA SER A 173 7.07 9.21 -12.92
C SER A 173 6.59 9.34 -14.37
N ASN A 174 6.02 8.31 -14.97
CA ASN A 174 5.67 8.28 -16.40
C ASN A 174 6.84 8.69 -17.30
N GLY A 175 8.01 8.09 -17.07
CA GLY A 175 9.22 8.27 -17.87
C GLY A 175 10.03 9.51 -17.58
N ARG A 176 9.80 10.20 -16.45
CA ARG A 176 10.53 11.43 -16.10
C ARG A 176 11.83 11.15 -15.34
N PHE A 177 11.81 10.22 -14.40
CA PHE A 177 12.94 9.94 -13.52
C PHE A 177 13.55 8.58 -13.85
N GLY A 178 14.82 8.57 -14.23
CA GLY A 178 15.65 7.38 -14.36
C GLY A 178 16.65 7.28 -13.21
N ILE A 179 17.08 6.09 -12.89
CA ILE A 179 18.09 5.83 -11.85
C ILE A 179 19.06 4.75 -12.29
N GLU A 180 20.33 4.91 -11.94
CA GLU A 180 21.39 3.91 -12.19
C GLU A 180 22.31 3.86 -10.98
N LEU A 181 22.70 2.66 -10.56
CA LEU A 181 23.59 2.43 -9.43
C LEU A 181 24.96 1.93 -9.90
N ASN A 182 26.02 2.43 -9.27
CA ASN A 182 27.38 1.96 -9.42
C ASN A 182 27.86 1.36 -8.10
N SER A 183 28.38 0.13 -8.12
CA SER A 183 28.72 -0.61 -6.90
C SER A 183 30.18 -0.45 -6.48
N PHE A 184 30.40 -0.43 -5.17
CA PHE A 184 31.70 -0.31 -4.51
C PHE A 184 31.81 -1.27 -3.32
N GLY A 185 33.00 -1.77 -3.04
CA GLY A 185 33.24 -2.66 -1.90
C GLY A 185 33.46 -4.09 -2.39
N VAL A 186 33.28 -5.12 -1.60
CA VAL A 186 32.75 -5.12 -0.22
C VAL A 186 33.81 -4.57 0.74
N TYR A 187 33.47 -3.60 1.56
CA TYR A 187 34.38 -3.09 2.61
C TYR A 187 34.04 -3.77 3.93
N GLN A 188 35.05 -4.39 4.56
CA GLN A 188 34.86 -4.97 5.89
C GLN A 188 34.86 -3.86 6.93
N MET A 189 33.84 -3.84 7.76
CA MET A 189 33.72 -2.90 8.86
C MET A 189 34.75 -3.22 9.97
N PRO A 190 35.22 -2.21 10.74
CA PRO A 190 36.24 -2.41 11.76
C PRO A 190 35.75 -3.12 13.03
N ALA A 191 34.46 -3.44 13.13
CA ALA A 191 33.85 -4.07 14.29
C ALA A 191 32.79 -5.08 13.89
N ASP A 192 32.35 -5.90 14.84
CA ASP A 192 31.31 -6.89 14.65
C ASP A 192 29.94 -6.22 14.45
N SER A 193 29.03 -6.94 13.78
CA SER A 193 27.71 -6.42 13.38
C SER A 193 26.90 -5.89 14.56
N HIS A 194 26.93 -6.55 15.72
CA HIS A 194 26.20 -6.13 16.92
C HIS A 194 26.67 -4.79 17.49
N GLU A 195 27.92 -4.37 17.23
CA GLU A 195 28.42 -3.07 17.70
C GLU A 195 27.79 -1.88 16.94
N TYR A 196 27.29 -2.14 15.73
CA TYR A 196 26.62 -1.13 14.93
C TYR A 196 25.17 -0.92 15.34
N GLY A 197 24.54 -1.88 15.97
CA GLY A 197 23.20 -1.76 16.51
C GLY A 197 22.21 -1.10 15.54
N ILE A 198 21.00 -0.85 16.03
CA ILE A 198 20.07 -0.05 15.28
C ILE A 198 20.26 1.42 15.59
N GLU A 199 20.23 2.25 14.57
CA GLU A 199 20.34 3.71 14.74
C GLU A 199 19.10 4.34 15.38
N THR A 200 17.98 3.61 15.53
CA THR A 200 16.75 4.14 16.11
C THR A 200 16.68 3.91 17.62
N GLN A 201 16.06 4.84 18.34
CA GLN A 201 15.91 4.77 19.79
C GLN A 201 15.14 3.54 20.29
N MET A 202 14.31 2.92 19.47
CA MET A 202 13.44 1.82 19.88
C MET A 202 14.18 0.51 20.15
N GLN A 203 15.39 0.38 19.61
CA GLN A 203 16.10 -0.89 19.63
C GLN A 203 17.57 -0.75 20.04
N ARG A 204 18.01 0.46 20.28
CA ARG A 204 19.38 0.77 20.65
C ARG A 204 19.79 0.04 21.94
N GLY A 205 20.78 -0.81 21.82
CA GLY A 205 21.34 -1.55 22.95
C GLY A 205 20.54 -2.79 23.38
N GLN A 206 19.48 -3.16 22.68
CA GLN A 206 18.83 -4.44 22.93
C GLN A 206 19.78 -5.58 22.52
N GLY A 207 20.20 -6.39 23.50
CA GLY A 207 21.10 -7.56 23.38
C GLY A 207 22.51 -7.22 22.95
N CYS A 208 22.95 -5.98 23.09
CA CYS A 208 24.38 -5.70 23.10
C CYS A 208 25.05 -6.57 24.19
N PRO A 209 26.04 -7.38 23.86
CA PRO A 209 26.73 -8.19 24.83
C PRO A 209 27.28 -7.32 25.99
N ALA A 210 27.23 -7.85 27.19
CA ALA A 210 27.70 -7.12 28.37
C ALA A 210 29.19 -6.77 28.22
N GLY A 211 29.49 -5.47 28.22
CA GLY A 211 30.86 -4.97 28.06
C GLY A 211 31.19 -4.43 26.67
N ASP A 212 30.34 -4.68 25.67
CA ASP A 212 30.53 -4.18 24.32
C ASP A 212 29.92 -2.77 24.13
N ARG A 213 30.46 -2.04 23.16
CA ARG A 213 29.93 -0.73 22.78
C ARG A 213 29.08 -0.88 21.51
N CYS A 214 27.77 -1.00 21.66
CA CYS A 214 26.86 -1.07 20.52
C CYS A 214 26.34 0.33 20.14
N ALA A 215 27.23 1.22 19.79
CA ALA A 215 26.93 2.61 19.48
C ALA A 215 27.73 3.14 18.28
N ARG A 216 28.29 2.25 17.45
CA ARG A 216 28.95 2.65 16.20
C ARG A 216 27.94 3.15 15.18
N ASN A 217 28.38 4.04 14.32
CA ASN A 217 27.56 4.57 13.23
C ASN A 217 28.01 3.97 11.92
N LEU A 218 27.16 3.11 11.35
CA LEU A 218 27.48 2.39 10.11
C LEU A 218 27.69 3.35 8.93
N ARG A 219 26.87 4.41 8.79
CA ARG A 219 27.07 5.41 7.72
C ARG A 219 28.45 6.05 7.79
N THR A 220 28.88 6.39 8.99
CA THR A 220 30.18 7.05 9.19
C THR A 220 31.32 6.11 8.77
N ASP A 221 31.32 4.88 9.28
CA ASP A 221 32.40 3.94 9.02
C ASP A 221 32.38 3.45 7.56
N ALA A 222 31.23 3.17 7.00
CA ALA A 222 31.07 2.78 5.59
C ALA A 222 31.50 3.90 4.63
N ARG A 223 31.09 5.15 4.92
CA ARG A 223 31.52 6.31 4.11
C ARG A 223 33.03 6.51 4.19
N ALA A 224 33.62 6.38 5.37
CA ALA A 224 35.05 6.50 5.54
C ALA A 224 35.83 5.43 4.76
N ALA A 225 35.39 4.17 4.81
CA ALA A 225 36.00 3.08 4.06
C ALA A 225 35.89 3.30 2.55
N TRP A 226 34.74 3.70 2.06
CA TRP A 226 34.53 4.00 0.64
C TRP A 226 35.43 5.14 0.16
N ILE A 227 35.45 6.28 0.88
CA ILE A 227 36.29 7.43 0.53
C ILE A 227 37.79 7.09 0.57
N ALA A 228 38.22 6.29 1.55
CA ALA A 228 39.58 5.82 1.62
C ALA A 228 39.99 4.99 0.38
N ALA A 229 39.04 4.26 -0.20
CA ALA A 229 39.27 3.41 -1.37
C ALA A 229 39.24 4.20 -2.69
N VAL A 230 38.29 5.13 -2.87
CA VAL A 230 38.05 5.78 -4.17
C VAL A 230 38.46 7.27 -4.19
N GLY A 231 38.58 7.90 -3.06
CA GLY A 231 38.85 9.35 -2.91
C GLY A 231 37.58 10.20 -2.98
N GLU A 232 37.63 11.39 -2.34
CA GLU A 232 36.51 12.35 -2.30
C GLU A 232 36.06 12.80 -3.69
N THR A 233 36.99 12.97 -4.64
CA THR A 233 36.68 13.42 -6.02
C THR A 233 35.82 12.40 -6.77
N GLU A 234 36.06 11.11 -6.57
CA GLU A 234 35.24 10.06 -7.19
C GLU A 234 33.89 9.99 -6.49
N ALA A 235 33.86 9.98 -5.15
CA ALA A 235 32.66 9.92 -4.37
C ALA A 235 31.69 11.10 -4.67
N ALA A 236 32.22 12.29 -4.96
CA ALA A 236 31.43 13.47 -5.28
C ALA A 236 30.71 13.43 -6.64
N LYS A 237 30.94 12.40 -7.46
CA LYS A 237 30.25 12.23 -8.75
C LYS A 237 28.84 11.64 -8.62
N TYR A 238 28.48 11.15 -7.45
CA TYR A 238 27.22 10.46 -7.22
C TYR A 238 26.21 11.38 -6.54
N ASP A 239 24.99 11.35 -7.04
CA ASP A 239 23.88 12.17 -6.54
C ASP A 239 23.45 11.74 -5.13
N PHE A 240 23.60 10.44 -4.82
CA PHE A 240 23.24 9.84 -3.53
C PHE A 240 23.99 8.51 -3.31
N VAL A 241 23.89 7.96 -2.08
CA VAL A 241 24.56 6.72 -1.68
C VAL A 241 23.59 5.79 -0.98
N PHE A 242 23.54 4.54 -1.41
CA PHE A 242 22.99 3.43 -0.66
C PHE A 242 24.12 2.64 -0.01
N PHE A 243 24.12 2.55 1.31
CA PHE A 243 25.02 1.67 2.06
C PHE A 243 24.29 0.34 2.28
N LEU A 244 24.75 -0.72 1.62
CA LEU A 244 24.18 -2.04 1.72
C LEU A 244 24.99 -2.90 2.70
N SER A 245 24.37 -3.21 3.84
CA SER A 245 24.91 -4.07 4.89
C SER A 245 24.58 -5.53 4.62
N SER A 246 25.52 -6.41 4.93
CA SER A 246 25.25 -7.85 5.01
C SER A 246 24.19 -8.17 6.08
N GLY A 247 23.40 -9.21 5.85
CA GLY A 247 22.40 -9.73 6.79
C GLY A 247 21.00 -9.14 6.64
N GLN A 248 20.15 -9.48 7.60
CA GLN A 248 18.75 -9.11 7.64
C GLN A 248 18.54 -7.67 8.15
N ASP A 249 17.45 -7.06 7.73
CA ASP A 249 16.94 -5.84 8.35
C ASP A 249 15.94 -6.17 9.48
N GLU A 250 15.61 -5.17 10.29
CA GLU A 250 14.70 -5.31 11.42
C GLU A 250 13.23 -5.36 11.08
N SER A 251 12.88 -4.92 9.88
CA SER A 251 11.51 -4.97 9.44
C SER A 251 11.06 -6.39 9.04
N ALA A 252 11.98 -7.36 9.04
CA ALA A 252 11.65 -8.76 8.82
C ALA A 252 10.70 -9.29 9.91
N THR A 253 9.67 -10.02 9.52
CA THR A 253 8.57 -10.44 10.41
C THR A 253 8.84 -11.82 11.03
N TRP A 254 9.76 -11.87 11.97
CA TRP A 254 10.21 -13.12 12.60
C TRP A 254 9.21 -13.76 13.52
N GLN A 255 8.57 -12.95 14.38
CA GLN A 255 7.59 -13.44 15.33
C GLN A 255 6.41 -14.09 14.62
N GLU A 256 5.87 -13.45 13.60
CA GLU A 256 4.79 -13.99 12.80
C GLU A 256 5.21 -15.29 12.12
N PHE A 257 6.40 -15.32 11.50
CA PHE A 257 6.94 -16.54 10.90
C PHE A 257 7.04 -17.69 11.91
N GLY A 258 7.56 -17.43 13.11
CA GLY A 258 7.64 -18.44 14.16
C GLY A 258 6.27 -18.97 14.54
N GLN A 259 5.30 -18.10 14.79
CA GLN A 259 3.93 -18.46 15.14
C GLN A 259 3.18 -19.20 14.03
N MET A 260 3.45 -18.87 12.77
CA MET A 260 2.87 -19.56 11.63
C MET A 260 3.39 -21.00 11.49
N LYS A 261 4.61 -21.26 11.94
CA LYS A 261 5.31 -22.54 11.76
C LYS A 261 5.27 -23.44 12.99
N PHE A 262 5.28 -22.88 14.18
CA PHE A 262 5.41 -23.59 15.43
C PHE A 262 4.21 -23.29 16.35
N THR A 263 3.78 -24.29 17.13
CA THR A 263 2.66 -24.12 18.08
C THR A 263 3.11 -23.36 19.34
N THR A 264 4.34 -23.62 19.80
CA THR A 264 4.96 -22.93 20.93
C THR A 264 6.41 -22.57 20.59
N LYS A 265 7.01 -21.67 21.36
CA LYS A 265 8.42 -21.31 21.19
C LYS A 265 9.37 -22.48 21.49
N GLU A 266 8.95 -23.40 22.33
CA GLU A 266 9.70 -24.60 22.69
C GLU A 266 9.77 -25.62 21.54
N ASP A 267 8.86 -25.53 20.57
CA ASP A 267 8.86 -26.35 19.35
C ASP A 267 9.86 -25.87 18.31
N VAL A 268 10.43 -24.67 18.47
CA VAL A 268 11.45 -24.12 17.55
C VAL A 268 12.75 -24.88 17.75
N THR A 269 13.16 -25.60 16.71
CA THR A 269 14.41 -26.39 16.76
C THR A 269 15.64 -25.54 16.43
N ASP A 270 16.83 -26.03 16.80
CA ASP A 270 18.09 -25.31 16.62
C ASP A 270 18.38 -24.94 15.16
N GLU A 271 17.82 -25.66 14.20
CA GLU A 271 17.96 -25.35 12.77
C GLU A 271 17.29 -24.01 12.37
N TRP A 272 16.36 -23.50 13.20
CA TRP A 272 15.65 -22.25 13.00
C TRP A 272 16.20 -21.09 13.83
N GLY A 273 17.34 -21.27 14.43
CA GLY A 273 18.01 -20.24 15.20
C GLY A 273 19.50 -20.56 15.39
N PRO A 274 20.30 -19.63 15.87
CA PRO A 274 21.67 -19.92 16.19
C PRO A 274 21.69 -20.94 17.34
N PRO A 275 22.47 -22.00 17.19
CA PRO A 275 22.57 -23.06 18.21
C PRO A 275 23.20 -22.55 19.53
N ASP A 276 23.89 -21.41 19.47
CA ASP A 276 24.55 -20.77 20.59
C ASP A 276 24.31 -19.27 20.56
N THR A 277 23.60 -18.77 21.59
CA THR A 277 23.30 -17.36 21.76
C THR A 277 24.50 -16.49 22.15
N ALA A 278 25.62 -17.13 22.46
CA ALA A 278 26.89 -16.45 22.74
C ALA A 278 27.74 -16.22 21.49
N LEU A 279 27.27 -16.66 20.31
CA LEU A 279 27.99 -16.41 19.06
C LEU A 279 28.11 -14.91 18.78
N PRO A 280 29.24 -14.46 18.21
CA PRO A 280 29.48 -13.04 17.92
C PRO A 280 28.45 -12.41 16.96
N ASN A 281 27.83 -13.20 16.10
CA ASN A 281 26.76 -12.74 15.21
C ASN A 281 25.38 -12.76 15.84
N TRP A 282 25.27 -13.13 17.12
CA TRP A 282 24.05 -12.94 17.88
C TRP A 282 23.76 -11.47 18.00
N ASN A 283 22.93 -11.01 17.12
CA ASN A 283 22.65 -9.59 17.06
C ASN A 283 21.36 -9.25 17.78
N ALA A 284 21.48 -8.28 18.50
CA ALA A 284 20.61 -7.80 19.48
C ALA A 284 19.52 -6.91 19.04
N THR A 285 19.41 -6.69 17.84
CA THR A 285 18.57 -5.62 17.41
C THR A 285 17.12 -5.88 17.67
N ARG A 286 16.69 -7.15 17.59
CA ARG A 286 15.31 -7.51 17.86
C ARG A 286 15.21 -8.97 18.33
N TYR A 287 14.91 -9.16 19.59
CA TYR A 287 14.54 -10.47 20.08
C TYR A 287 13.18 -10.86 19.53
N VAL A 288 13.08 -12.08 19.00
CA VAL A 288 11.84 -12.64 18.49
C VAL A 288 11.46 -13.84 19.34
N GLU A 289 10.38 -13.72 20.09
CA GLU A 289 10.01 -14.67 21.14
C GLU A 289 9.74 -16.07 20.61
N TRP A 290 9.27 -16.21 19.38
CA TRP A 290 8.90 -17.49 18.76
C TRP A 290 10.00 -18.14 17.94
N THR A 291 11.15 -17.54 17.88
CA THR A 291 12.36 -18.14 17.31
C THR A 291 13.41 -18.27 18.40
N SER A 292 14.27 -19.26 18.31
CA SER A 292 15.28 -19.49 19.33
C SER A 292 16.39 -18.42 19.35
N TRP A 293 16.35 -17.43 18.45
CA TRP A 293 17.38 -16.42 18.33
C TRP A 293 16.82 -15.05 17.96
N GLN A 294 17.63 -14.04 18.16
CA GLN A 294 17.39 -12.71 17.66
C GLN A 294 17.61 -12.68 16.16
N ALA A 295 16.82 -11.90 15.45
CA ALA A 295 17.10 -11.61 14.08
C ALA A 295 18.54 -11.07 13.99
N SER A 296 19.33 -11.63 13.10
CA SER A 296 20.70 -11.15 12.86
C SER A 296 20.71 -9.79 12.13
N ALA A 297 19.63 -9.05 12.27
CA ALA A 297 19.48 -7.71 11.77
C ALA A 297 20.33 -6.75 12.58
N ASN A 298 21.15 -6.01 11.93
CA ASN A 298 22.03 -5.02 12.55
C ASN A 298 21.71 -3.59 12.11
N ILE A 299 20.75 -3.43 11.23
CA ILE A 299 20.30 -2.13 10.76
C ILE A 299 18.78 -2.08 10.56
N TRP A 300 18.28 -0.87 10.69
CA TRP A 300 16.96 -0.48 10.20
C TRP A 300 17.15 0.30 8.91
N PRO A 301 16.56 -0.10 7.76
CA PRO A 301 16.58 0.72 6.56
C PRO A 301 16.08 2.12 6.89
N ASN A 302 16.88 3.11 6.57
CA ASN A 302 16.51 4.50 6.83
C ASN A 302 17.35 5.43 5.95
N ALA A 303 16.78 6.59 5.62
CA ALA A 303 17.45 7.61 4.84
C ALA A 303 17.75 8.88 5.66
N THR A 304 18.79 9.55 5.24
CA THR A 304 19.13 10.92 5.61
C THR A 304 19.36 11.72 4.34
N GLN A 305 19.73 13.00 4.46
CA GLN A 305 20.04 13.80 3.27
C GLN A 305 21.15 13.14 2.44
N GLY A 306 20.83 12.68 1.24
CA GLY A 306 21.76 12.15 0.24
C GLY A 306 22.23 10.72 0.48
N SER A 307 21.78 10.02 1.51
CA SER A 307 22.15 8.60 1.71
C SER A 307 21.11 7.78 2.45
N SER A 308 21.14 6.47 2.25
CA SER A 308 20.30 5.52 2.98
C SER A 308 21.11 4.28 3.40
N LEU A 309 20.68 3.66 4.50
CA LEU A 309 21.12 2.32 4.89
C LEU A 309 20.16 1.30 4.31
N GLN A 310 20.71 0.16 3.88
CA GLN A 310 19.98 -0.98 3.32
C GLN A 310 20.57 -2.27 3.88
N ALA A 311 19.78 -3.35 3.86
CA ALA A 311 20.25 -4.69 4.22
C ALA A 311 20.06 -5.66 3.04
N GLU A 312 20.66 -6.84 3.12
CA GLU A 312 20.52 -7.86 2.07
C GLU A 312 19.07 -8.29 1.84
N SER A 313 18.24 -8.24 2.87
CA SER A 313 16.80 -8.54 2.79
C SER A 313 15.98 -7.38 2.22
N SER A 314 16.56 -6.19 2.04
CA SER A 314 15.87 -5.08 1.38
C SER A 314 15.49 -5.46 -0.04
N GLY A 315 14.20 -5.49 -0.33
CA GLY A 315 13.69 -5.63 -1.69
C GLY A 315 13.80 -4.31 -2.46
N MET A 316 13.58 -4.36 -3.76
CA MET A 316 13.67 -3.19 -4.65
C MET A 316 12.82 -2.01 -4.14
N SER A 317 11.61 -2.29 -3.63
CA SER A 317 10.74 -1.25 -3.09
C SER A 317 11.29 -0.56 -1.84
N THR A 318 12.05 -1.25 -1.01
CA THR A 318 12.72 -0.62 0.14
C THR A 318 13.75 0.41 -0.35
N TYR A 319 14.51 0.10 -1.40
CA TYR A 319 15.40 1.08 -2.02
C TYR A 319 14.62 2.27 -2.62
N ALA A 320 13.48 2.01 -3.25
CA ALA A 320 12.64 3.07 -3.80
C ALA A 320 12.03 3.94 -2.70
N HIS A 321 11.59 3.35 -1.59
CA HIS A 321 11.09 4.03 -0.40
C HIS A 321 12.16 4.98 0.19
N GLU A 322 13.34 4.45 0.46
CA GLU A 322 14.43 5.25 1.03
C GLU A 322 14.93 6.34 0.06
N PHE A 323 14.88 6.08 -1.24
CA PHE A 323 15.21 7.12 -2.21
C PHE A 323 14.19 8.26 -2.23
N SER A 324 12.92 7.96 -1.94
CA SER A 324 11.89 8.99 -1.81
C SER A 324 12.17 9.94 -0.64
N HIS A 325 12.73 9.43 0.47
CA HIS A 325 13.22 10.27 1.57
C HIS A 325 14.39 11.15 1.13
N ILE A 326 15.32 10.61 0.34
CA ILE A 326 16.41 11.40 -0.23
C ILE A 326 15.88 12.54 -1.12
N LEU A 327 14.75 12.33 -1.79
CA LEU A 327 14.05 13.34 -2.57
C LEU A 327 13.18 14.30 -1.73
N GLY A 328 13.07 14.08 -0.42
CA GLY A 328 12.47 15.02 0.53
C GLY A 328 11.01 14.76 0.89
N VAL A 329 10.55 13.54 0.82
CA VAL A 329 9.21 13.14 1.31
C VAL A 329 9.35 12.31 2.57
N GLY A 330 8.51 12.55 3.58
CA GLY A 330 8.53 11.87 4.87
C GLY A 330 7.73 10.56 4.89
N ASP A 331 7.88 9.80 5.97
CA ASP A 331 7.07 8.60 6.25
C ASP A 331 5.62 8.94 6.60
N ASN A 332 4.70 8.09 6.18
CA ASN A 332 3.26 8.24 6.44
C ASN A 332 2.61 6.94 6.92
N TYR A 333 3.12 6.37 7.99
CA TYR A 333 2.55 5.16 8.59
C TYR A 333 2.44 5.28 10.12
N ASN A 334 1.59 4.43 10.70
CA ASN A 334 1.43 4.31 12.14
C ASN A 334 2.56 3.47 12.76
N ASN A 335 2.59 3.44 14.10
CA ASN A 335 3.25 2.36 14.82
C ASN A 335 2.23 1.21 15.00
N PRO A 336 2.39 0.05 14.32
CA PRO A 336 1.42 -1.04 14.39
C PRO A 336 1.37 -1.69 15.79
N TYR A 337 2.40 -1.50 16.60
CA TYR A 337 2.50 -1.97 17.99
C TYR A 337 2.24 -0.86 19.00
N GLY A 338 1.73 0.29 18.55
CA GLY A 338 1.45 1.44 19.41
C GLY A 338 0.37 1.15 20.45
N ILE A 339 0.51 1.72 21.64
CA ILE A 339 -0.49 1.69 22.70
C ILE A 339 -0.84 3.14 23.05
N PRO A 340 -2.08 3.56 22.83
CA PRO A 340 -3.19 2.81 22.24
C PRO A 340 -2.95 2.48 20.76
N ALA A 341 -3.59 1.42 20.28
CA ALA A 341 -3.53 1.05 18.87
C ALA A 341 -4.20 2.13 17.99
N ARG A 342 -3.60 2.42 16.84
CA ARG A 342 -4.14 3.36 15.84
C ARG A 342 -4.15 2.69 14.48
N ARG A 343 -5.21 2.95 13.70
CA ARG A 343 -5.29 2.54 12.29
C ARG A 343 -4.10 3.09 11.50
N ASP A 344 -3.62 2.35 10.52
CA ASP A 344 -2.62 2.88 9.59
C ASP A 344 -3.19 4.04 8.74
N TYR A 345 -2.32 4.88 8.20
CA TYR A 345 -2.73 6.16 7.61
C TYR A 345 -3.10 6.03 6.14
N SER A 346 -2.19 5.49 5.34
CA SER A 346 -2.41 5.27 3.90
C SER A 346 -2.36 3.80 3.47
N GLY A 347 -1.98 2.90 4.36
CA GLY A 347 -2.05 1.46 4.14
C GLY A 347 -1.18 0.96 2.98
N PRO A 348 -1.66 -0.06 2.25
CA PRO A 348 -0.93 -0.68 1.15
C PRO A 348 -0.89 0.18 -0.14
N TRP A 349 -1.46 1.39 -0.12
CA TRP A 349 -1.67 2.23 -1.29
C TRP A 349 -0.55 3.22 -1.57
N GLU A 350 0.39 3.40 -0.63
CA GLU A 350 1.43 4.44 -0.67
C GLU A 350 2.82 3.85 -0.45
N MET A 351 3.79 4.22 -1.30
CA MET A 351 5.19 3.81 -1.17
C MET A 351 5.81 4.24 0.16
N LEU A 352 5.56 5.46 0.63
CA LEU A 352 6.06 5.96 1.93
C LEU A 352 5.15 5.61 3.11
N SER A 353 4.37 4.55 2.93
CA SER A 353 3.63 3.84 3.97
C SER A 353 3.94 2.35 3.88
N ARG A 354 2.97 1.51 4.12
CA ARG A 354 3.13 0.06 4.09
C ARG A 354 3.03 -0.54 2.68
N GLY A 355 2.68 0.29 1.68
CA GLY A 355 2.74 -0.10 0.28
C GLY A 355 4.13 -0.54 -0.18
N THR A 356 5.20 -0.10 0.50
CA THR A 356 6.56 -0.59 0.29
C THR A 356 6.69 -2.11 0.45
N PHE A 357 5.78 -2.74 1.20
CA PHE A 357 5.81 -4.19 1.44
C PHE A 357 5.00 -5.01 0.43
N ASN A 358 4.39 -4.36 -0.56
CA ASN A 358 3.68 -5.04 -1.62
C ASN A 358 4.64 -5.86 -2.49
N GLY A 359 4.20 -7.06 -2.80
CA GLY A 359 4.93 -8.06 -3.56
C GLY A 359 4.34 -9.44 -3.29
N PRO A 360 4.72 -10.47 -4.03
CA PRO A 360 4.20 -11.82 -3.83
C PRO A 360 4.47 -12.33 -2.41
N GLY A 361 3.47 -12.89 -1.76
CA GLY A 361 3.55 -13.39 -0.39
C GLY A 361 3.49 -12.31 0.69
N GLY A 362 3.36 -11.05 0.30
CA GLY A 362 3.12 -9.93 1.22
C GLY A 362 4.15 -9.76 2.33
N PRO A 363 3.75 -9.20 3.47
CA PRO A 363 4.66 -8.88 4.56
C PRO A 363 5.35 -10.10 5.17
N HIS A 364 4.73 -11.27 5.11
CA HIS A 364 5.28 -12.51 5.67
C HIS A 364 6.44 -13.11 4.88
N SER A 365 6.76 -12.58 3.70
CA SER A 365 7.82 -13.08 2.82
C SER A 365 9.01 -12.12 2.65
N ARG A 366 9.03 -10.97 3.30
CA ARG A 366 10.09 -9.95 3.14
C ARG A 366 11.42 -10.27 3.85
N TRP A 367 11.52 -11.41 4.51
CA TRP A 367 12.75 -11.92 5.10
C TRP A 367 13.67 -12.63 4.09
N LEU A 368 13.25 -12.84 2.85
CA LEU A 368 14.05 -13.50 1.81
C LEU A 368 15.29 -12.67 1.41
N ILE A 369 16.40 -13.35 1.13
CA ILE A 369 17.66 -12.75 0.65
C ILE A 369 18.09 -13.37 -0.67
N PRO A 370 18.26 -12.55 -1.74
CA PRO A 370 17.84 -11.16 -1.85
C PRO A 370 16.30 -11.02 -1.81
N GLY A 371 15.80 -9.81 -1.58
CA GLY A 371 14.37 -9.55 -1.48
C GLY A 371 13.65 -9.75 -2.80
N THR A 372 13.03 -10.91 -3.00
CA THR A 372 12.37 -11.33 -4.25
C THR A 372 10.87 -11.57 -4.09
N SER A 373 10.31 -11.26 -2.94
CA SER A 373 8.90 -11.42 -2.59
C SER A 373 8.32 -10.14 -1.99
N GLY A 374 7.71 -10.15 -0.82
CA GLY A 374 7.29 -8.91 -0.16
C GLY A 374 8.44 -7.89 -0.14
N SER A 375 8.16 -6.64 -0.40
CA SER A 375 9.13 -5.55 -0.67
C SER A 375 9.89 -5.66 -2.00
N SER A 376 9.52 -6.58 -2.90
CA SER A 376 10.16 -6.69 -4.22
C SER A 376 9.55 -5.78 -5.29
N MET A 377 8.30 -5.34 -5.08
CA MET A 377 7.59 -4.46 -6.01
C MET A 377 7.25 -3.10 -5.36
N GLY A 378 6.49 -3.10 -4.29
CA GLY A 378 5.94 -1.90 -3.67
C GLY A 378 4.69 -1.39 -4.40
N ALA A 379 4.12 -0.29 -3.89
CA ALA A 379 3.09 0.48 -4.56
C ALA A 379 3.68 1.73 -5.20
N GLN A 380 2.97 2.33 -6.14
CA GLN A 380 3.30 3.68 -6.61
C GLN A 380 3.02 4.73 -5.52
N HIS A 381 3.62 5.91 -5.63
CA HIS A 381 3.26 7.02 -4.78
C HIS A 381 1.81 7.47 -5.04
N MET A 382 1.11 7.86 -3.98
CA MET A 382 -0.17 8.52 -4.11
C MET A 382 -0.02 9.93 -4.70
N LEU A 383 -1.10 10.43 -5.28
CA LEU A 383 -1.14 11.69 -6.02
C LEU A 383 -0.49 12.87 -5.27
N ARG A 384 -0.73 12.97 -3.96
CA ARG A 384 -0.10 14.01 -3.12
C ARG A 384 1.42 13.98 -3.20
N ASN A 385 2.01 12.80 -3.08
CA ASN A 385 3.46 12.64 -3.13
C ASN A 385 4.00 12.80 -4.55
N LYS A 386 3.28 12.31 -5.57
CA LYS A 386 3.63 12.57 -6.97
C LYS A 386 3.66 14.07 -7.29
N MET A 387 2.71 14.84 -6.77
CA MET A 387 2.70 16.31 -6.92
C MET A 387 3.89 16.95 -6.20
N LYS A 388 4.19 16.53 -4.98
CA LYS A 388 5.32 17.04 -4.20
C LYS A 388 6.67 16.74 -4.85
N LEU A 389 6.85 15.53 -5.37
CA LEU A 389 8.05 15.09 -6.09
C LEU A 389 8.17 15.73 -7.48
N GLY A 390 7.11 16.33 -8.01
CA GLY A 390 7.07 16.90 -9.37
C GLY A 390 7.07 15.83 -10.46
N ILE A 391 6.63 14.62 -10.16
CA ILE A 391 6.61 13.48 -11.11
C ILE A 391 5.26 13.27 -11.78
N VAL A 392 4.32 14.15 -11.57
CA VAL A 392 3.05 14.23 -12.30
C VAL A 392 2.88 15.63 -12.90
N ASP A 393 2.35 15.72 -14.12
CA ASP A 393 2.09 17.01 -14.74
C ASP A 393 0.98 17.76 -14.02
N ASP A 394 1.19 19.04 -13.77
CA ASP A 394 0.16 19.92 -13.23
C ASP A 394 -1.11 19.93 -14.11
N ALA A 395 -0.97 19.81 -15.42
CA ALA A 395 -2.08 19.72 -16.36
C ALA A 395 -2.85 18.39 -16.29
N ALA A 396 -2.24 17.35 -15.73
CA ALA A 396 -2.87 16.05 -15.51
C ALA A 396 -3.58 15.96 -14.14
N VAL A 397 -3.57 17.01 -13.33
CA VAL A 397 -4.28 17.09 -12.06
C VAL A 397 -5.39 18.14 -12.15
N LEU A 398 -6.64 17.71 -11.94
CA LEU A 398 -7.76 18.65 -11.84
C LEU A 398 -7.72 19.33 -10.47
N LYS A 399 -7.25 20.57 -10.46
CA LYS A 399 -7.17 21.39 -9.24
C LYS A 399 -8.50 22.11 -9.02
N LEU A 400 -9.13 21.81 -7.91
CA LEU A 400 -10.39 22.42 -7.47
C LEU A 400 -10.20 23.04 -6.08
N SER A 401 -11.16 23.86 -5.66
CA SER A 401 -11.26 24.28 -4.28
C SER A 401 -12.71 24.14 -3.77
N ARG A 402 -12.84 24.01 -2.46
CA ARG A 402 -14.15 23.88 -1.80
C ARG A 402 -15.07 25.06 -2.12
N ASP A 403 -14.54 26.30 -2.09
CA ASP A 403 -15.29 27.51 -2.36
C ASP A 403 -15.64 27.65 -3.85
N ALA A 404 -14.75 27.23 -4.76
CA ALA A 404 -15.05 27.19 -6.18
C ALA A 404 -16.15 26.17 -6.49
N LEU A 405 -16.15 25.01 -5.84
CA LEU A 405 -17.23 24.03 -5.96
C LEU A 405 -18.57 24.55 -5.44
N ALA A 406 -18.59 25.29 -4.33
CA ALA A 406 -19.80 25.93 -3.82
C ALA A 406 -20.39 26.92 -4.83
N THR A 407 -19.52 27.60 -5.61
CA THR A 407 -19.92 28.58 -6.63
C THR A 407 -20.30 27.94 -7.95
N SER A 408 -19.57 26.91 -8.41
CA SER A 408 -19.74 26.28 -9.73
C SER A 408 -20.74 25.11 -9.72
N GLY A 409 -20.92 24.47 -8.58
CA GLY A 409 -21.75 23.27 -8.43
C GLY A 409 -20.96 21.98 -8.61
N VAL A 410 -21.60 20.95 -9.21
CA VAL A 410 -20.98 19.64 -9.40
C VAL A 410 -19.99 19.63 -10.56
N VAL A 411 -18.85 19.00 -10.35
CA VAL A 411 -17.86 18.65 -11.37
C VAL A 411 -17.92 17.14 -11.61
N VAL A 412 -17.98 16.75 -12.88
CA VAL A 412 -17.96 15.35 -13.33
C VAL A 412 -16.78 15.18 -14.29
N THR A 413 -15.95 14.18 -14.04
CA THR A 413 -14.78 13.91 -14.86
C THR A 413 -14.42 12.44 -14.90
N LYS A 414 -13.52 12.06 -15.81
CA LYS A 414 -12.99 10.71 -15.93
C LYS A 414 -11.53 10.70 -15.48
N VAL A 415 -11.22 9.92 -14.45
CA VAL A 415 -9.87 9.70 -13.93
C VAL A 415 -9.37 8.35 -14.40
N THR A 416 -8.12 8.30 -14.87
CA THR A 416 -7.46 7.08 -15.36
C THR A 416 -6.47 6.57 -14.31
N ALA A 417 -6.25 5.25 -14.30
CA ALA A 417 -5.33 4.60 -13.38
C ALA A 417 -3.94 5.25 -13.37
N ARG A 418 -3.37 5.42 -12.17
CA ARG A 418 -2.11 6.13 -11.92
C ARG A 418 -0.88 5.46 -12.52
N ALA A 419 -0.98 4.14 -12.83
CA ALA A 419 0.11 3.34 -13.40
C ALA A 419 0.37 3.60 -14.89
N VAL A 420 -0.47 4.37 -15.59
CA VAL A 420 -0.35 4.62 -17.02
C VAL A 420 -0.18 6.11 -17.34
N ASP A 421 0.36 6.41 -18.51
CA ASP A 421 0.30 7.78 -19.05
C ASP A 421 -1.17 8.20 -19.27
N HIS A 422 -1.57 9.28 -18.66
CA HIS A 422 -2.96 9.69 -18.52
C HIS A 422 -3.16 11.18 -18.81
N LYS A 423 -4.33 11.49 -19.34
CA LYS A 423 -4.74 12.89 -19.50
C LYS A 423 -5.15 13.52 -18.16
N LEU A 424 -5.72 12.72 -17.27
CA LEU A 424 -6.11 13.10 -15.92
C LEU A 424 -5.72 12.00 -14.94
N ALA A 425 -4.70 12.27 -14.13
CA ALA A 425 -4.16 11.42 -13.08
C ALA A 425 -5.08 11.37 -11.87
N GLY A 426 -5.66 12.52 -11.54
CA GLY A 426 -6.52 12.63 -10.39
C GLY A 426 -7.04 14.04 -10.16
N ILE A 427 -7.68 14.20 -9.01
CA ILE A 427 -8.28 15.46 -8.56
C ILE A 427 -7.61 15.87 -7.26
N ASN A 428 -7.22 17.13 -7.14
CA ASN A 428 -6.83 17.75 -5.87
C ASN A 428 -7.83 18.84 -5.52
N ILE A 429 -8.42 18.79 -4.31
CA ILE A 429 -9.43 19.75 -3.85
C ILE A 429 -8.91 20.45 -2.62
N THR A 430 -8.55 21.71 -2.76
CA THR A 430 -8.10 22.53 -1.64
C THR A 430 -9.27 22.83 -0.69
N LEU A 431 -9.05 22.65 0.60
CA LEU A 431 -9.98 22.96 1.67
C LEU A 431 -9.80 24.44 2.08
N ASP A 432 -10.37 25.35 1.32
CA ASP A 432 -10.28 26.80 1.62
C ASP A 432 -10.66 27.09 3.07
N GLY A 433 -9.76 27.76 3.81
CA GLY A 433 -9.92 28.00 5.25
C GLY A 433 -9.65 26.78 6.15
N GLY A 434 -9.08 25.70 5.61
CA GLY A 434 -8.63 24.50 6.31
C GLY A 434 -9.71 23.44 6.56
N ASP A 435 -9.29 22.36 7.18
CA ASP A 435 -10.14 21.23 7.57
C ASP A 435 -11.13 21.68 8.68
N ARG A 436 -12.41 21.40 8.47
CA ARG A 436 -13.50 21.70 9.40
C ARG A 436 -13.95 20.47 10.20
N SER A 437 -13.22 19.37 10.10
CA SER A 437 -13.52 18.17 10.88
C SER A 437 -13.45 18.47 12.38
N ALA A 438 -14.31 17.83 13.15
CA ALA A 438 -14.25 17.94 14.61
C ALA A 438 -12.92 17.39 15.11
N ALA A 439 -12.33 18.04 16.12
CA ALA A 439 -11.15 17.52 16.77
C ALA A 439 -11.44 16.14 17.37
N CYS A 440 -10.53 15.21 17.18
CA CYS A 440 -10.57 13.89 17.77
C CYS A 440 -9.33 13.66 18.63
N ASP A 441 -9.36 12.66 19.50
CA ASP A 441 -8.27 12.29 20.37
C ASP A 441 -7.72 10.90 20.00
N ALA A 442 -6.57 10.87 19.39
CA ALA A 442 -5.91 9.63 18.98
C ALA A 442 -5.51 8.71 20.15
N SER A 443 -5.57 9.20 21.40
CA SER A 443 -5.35 8.36 22.58
C SER A 443 -6.57 7.50 22.96
N THR A 444 -7.74 7.86 22.46
CA THR A 444 -9.02 7.19 22.78
C THR A 444 -9.76 6.69 21.55
N ASP A 445 -9.48 7.25 20.37
CA ASP A 445 -10.09 6.86 19.09
C ASP A 445 -9.01 6.36 18.12
N PRO A 446 -8.98 5.05 17.82
CA PRO A 446 -8.02 4.48 16.88
C PRO A 446 -8.21 4.97 15.43
N PHE A 447 -9.37 5.53 15.10
CA PHE A 447 -9.69 6.09 13.79
C PHE A 447 -9.46 7.61 13.70
N CYS A 448 -8.96 8.23 14.74
CA CYS A 448 -8.66 9.66 14.74
C CYS A 448 -7.60 10.01 13.70
N ASP A 449 -7.97 10.81 12.72
CA ASP A 449 -7.09 11.25 11.63
C ASP A 449 -6.13 12.40 12.06
N GLY A 450 -6.33 12.97 13.23
CA GLY A 450 -5.55 14.07 13.78
C GLY A 450 -5.89 15.44 13.22
N GLY A 451 -6.76 15.53 12.21
CA GLY A 451 -7.22 16.80 11.62
C GLY A 451 -6.14 17.64 10.93
N GLY A 452 -6.53 18.87 10.55
CA GLY A 452 -5.60 19.84 9.99
C GLY A 452 -5.17 19.55 8.56
N TYR A 453 -6.04 18.95 7.77
CA TYR A 453 -5.78 18.67 6.35
C TYR A 453 -6.01 19.90 5.48
N ASP A 454 -5.20 20.01 4.41
CA ASP A 454 -5.25 21.12 3.46
C ASP A 454 -6.05 20.78 2.21
N ASN A 455 -6.09 19.50 1.85
CA ASN A 455 -6.70 19.05 0.61
C ASN A 455 -7.40 17.70 0.75
N TYR A 456 -8.21 17.38 -0.26
CA TYR A 456 -8.58 16.02 -0.66
C TYR A 456 -7.88 15.65 -1.95
N THR A 457 -7.40 14.41 -2.07
CA THR A 457 -6.98 13.82 -3.34
C THR A 457 -7.87 12.64 -3.71
N LEU A 458 -8.17 12.52 -5.01
CA LEU A 458 -8.88 11.38 -5.59
C LEU A 458 -8.10 10.88 -6.80
N GLU A 459 -7.80 9.60 -6.82
CA GLU A 459 -7.06 8.93 -7.90
C GLU A 459 -7.62 7.52 -8.15
N VAL A 460 -7.15 6.84 -9.19
CA VAL A 460 -7.55 5.47 -9.52
C VAL A 460 -6.35 4.55 -9.40
N VAL A 461 -6.50 3.49 -8.62
CA VAL A 461 -5.56 2.38 -8.55
C VAL A 461 -6.04 1.26 -9.48
N ASP A 462 -5.15 0.68 -10.26
CA ASP A 462 -5.37 -0.54 -11.01
C ASP A 462 -4.24 -1.52 -10.71
N ARG A 463 -4.55 -2.78 -10.46
CA ARG A 463 -3.55 -3.85 -10.25
C ARG A 463 -2.77 -4.07 -11.55
N MET A 464 -1.80 -3.20 -11.81
CA MET A 464 -0.98 -3.13 -13.03
C MET A 464 0.36 -2.46 -12.73
N GLY A 465 1.44 -2.90 -13.37
CA GLY A 465 2.79 -2.43 -13.10
C GLY A 465 3.18 -2.68 -11.65
N TYR A 466 3.76 -1.68 -11.01
CA TYR A 466 4.13 -1.76 -9.59
C TYR A 466 2.92 -1.83 -8.65
N ASP A 467 1.73 -1.38 -9.08
CA ASP A 467 0.49 -1.60 -8.35
C ASP A 467 -0.11 -3.01 -8.55
N SER A 468 0.54 -3.94 -9.26
CA SER A 468 0.01 -5.30 -9.48
C SER A 468 -0.29 -6.06 -8.20
N PHE A 469 0.44 -5.77 -7.12
CA PHE A 469 0.30 -6.41 -5.82
C PHE A 469 -0.41 -5.51 -4.79
N THR A 470 -1.07 -4.44 -5.22
CA THR A 470 -2.05 -3.76 -4.37
C THR A 470 -3.27 -4.65 -4.17
N PRO A 471 -3.95 -4.58 -3.01
CA PRO A 471 -5.04 -5.52 -2.72
C PRO A 471 -6.20 -5.46 -3.69
N ASP A 472 -6.49 -4.28 -4.26
CA ASP A 472 -7.68 -4.06 -5.08
C ASP A 472 -7.42 -3.06 -6.22
N SER A 473 -8.41 -2.90 -7.09
CA SER A 473 -8.47 -1.89 -8.16
C SER A 473 -9.75 -1.07 -8.02
N GLY A 474 -9.64 0.24 -7.81
CA GLY A 474 -10.80 1.10 -7.55
C GLY A 474 -10.43 2.58 -7.44
N VAL A 475 -11.31 3.37 -6.86
CA VAL A 475 -11.09 4.79 -6.59
C VAL A 475 -10.55 4.98 -5.19
N LEU A 476 -9.36 5.58 -5.09
CA LEU A 476 -8.71 5.93 -3.84
C LEU A 476 -8.98 7.39 -3.50
N LEU A 477 -9.58 7.61 -2.34
CA LEU A 477 -9.88 8.93 -1.79
C LEU A 477 -9.07 9.14 -0.50
N ALA A 478 -8.44 10.30 -0.36
CA ALA A 478 -7.67 10.63 0.85
C ALA A 478 -7.76 12.12 1.21
N LYS A 479 -7.68 12.42 2.51
CA LYS A 479 -7.30 13.75 3.01
C LYS A 479 -5.79 13.88 2.98
N THR A 480 -5.28 15.05 2.64
CA THR A 480 -3.83 15.29 2.54
C THR A 480 -3.41 16.63 3.12
N LYS A 481 -2.17 16.67 3.67
CA LYS A 481 -1.52 17.89 4.13
C LYS A 481 -0.41 18.28 3.15
N ASP A 482 -0.16 19.57 3.04
CA ASP A 482 0.96 20.08 2.25
C ASP A 482 2.31 19.75 2.92
N GLU A 483 2.37 19.82 4.26
CA GLU A 483 3.54 19.48 5.06
C GLU A 483 3.61 17.97 5.38
N ASP A 484 4.82 17.43 5.55
CA ASP A 484 5.07 16.04 5.95
C ASP A 484 4.98 15.86 7.48
N ALA A 485 3.83 16.21 8.04
CA ALA A 485 3.52 15.96 9.46
C ALA A 485 2.54 14.79 9.57
N ALA A 486 3.06 13.59 9.74
CA ALA A 486 2.26 12.35 9.75
C ALA A 486 1.19 12.34 10.86
N PRO A 487 -0.03 11.92 10.54
CA PRO A 487 -0.53 11.52 9.24
C PRO A 487 -0.70 12.72 8.28
N PHE A 488 -0.03 12.67 7.12
CA PHE A 488 -0.20 13.70 6.09
C PHE A 488 -0.94 13.19 4.84
N ILE A 489 -1.14 11.89 4.72
CA ILE A 489 -2.11 11.26 3.85
C ILE A 489 -2.96 10.34 4.73
N TRP A 490 -4.26 10.53 4.71
CA TRP A 490 -5.23 9.71 5.41
C TRP A 490 -6.24 9.14 4.43
N THR A 491 -6.13 7.85 4.15
CA THR A 491 -7.05 7.14 3.28
C THR A 491 -8.45 7.12 3.88
N ILE A 492 -9.43 7.56 3.09
CA ILE A 492 -10.85 7.39 3.42
C ILE A 492 -11.22 5.94 3.08
N ASP A 493 -11.58 5.21 4.11
CA ASP A 493 -11.91 3.80 4.01
C ASP A 493 -13.37 3.64 3.57
N ALA A 494 -13.57 2.93 2.46
CA ALA A 494 -14.91 2.64 1.93
C ALA A 494 -15.61 1.50 2.69
N ASN A 495 -14.88 0.73 3.51
CA ASN A 495 -15.40 -0.38 4.32
C ASN A 495 -14.89 -0.34 5.77
N PRO A 496 -15.09 0.74 6.53
CA PRO A 496 -14.49 0.92 7.85
C PRO A 496 -15.02 -0.06 8.91
N GLN A 497 -16.10 -0.76 8.64
CA GLN A 497 -16.69 -1.77 9.51
C GLN A 497 -16.00 -3.14 9.42
N ASP A 498 -15.14 -3.36 8.42
CA ASP A 498 -14.58 -4.67 8.08
C ASP A 498 -13.15 -4.83 8.60
N ILE A 499 -12.97 -4.60 9.91
CA ILE A 499 -11.67 -4.55 10.58
C ILE A 499 -11.22 -5.87 11.23
N ASP A 500 -12.08 -6.89 11.26
CA ASP A 500 -11.81 -8.16 11.96
C ASP A 500 -11.27 -9.25 11.01
N LYS A 501 -10.36 -8.89 10.12
CA LYS A 501 -9.77 -9.82 9.15
C LYS A 501 -8.82 -10.82 9.81
N VAL A 502 -8.74 -12.03 9.25
CA VAL A 502 -7.75 -13.03 9.68
C VAL A 502 -6.38 -12.67 9.07
N ASP A 503 -5.37 -12.64 9.91
CA ASP A 503 -3.99 -12.44 9.51
C ASP A 503 -3.39 -13.76 9.02
N PHE A 504 -3.28 -14.73 9.91
CA PHE A 504 -2.78 -16.07 9.59
C PHE A 504 -3.46 -17.13 10.49
N VAL A 505 -3.19 -18.40 10.18
CA VAL A 505 -3.70 -19.52 10.96
C VAL A 505 -2.51 -20.25 11.60
N LEU A 506 -2.58 -20.45 12.91
CA LEU A 506 -1.59 -21.21 13.65
C LEU A 506 -1.59 -22.70 13.23
N PRO A 507 -0.50 -23.45 13.48
CA PRO A 507 -0.44 -24.89 13.18
C PRO A 507 -1.56 -25.73 13.80
N ASP A 508 -2.13 -25.31 14.92
CA ASP A 508 -3.27 -25.95 15.58
C ASP A 508 -4.64 -25.61 14.95
N GLY A 509 -4.66 -24.78 13.92
CA GLY A 509 -5.87 -24.33 13.23
C GLY A 509 -6.51 -23.07 13.83
N THR A 510 -5.93 -22.46 14.86
CA THR A 510 -6.44 -21.23 15.47
C THR A 510 -6.17 -20.05 14.54
N ALA A 511 -7.23 -19.31 14.16
CA ALA A 511 -7.09 -18.10 13.37
C ALA A 511 -6.61 -16.92 14.22
N GLN A 512 -5.56 -16.26 13.78
CA GLN A 512 -5.09 -15.00 14.34
C GLN A 512 -5.69 -13.85 13.52
N LYS A 513 -6.32 -12.89 14.22
CA LYS A 513 -6.91 -11.72 13.58
C LYS A 513 -5.91 -10.58 13.50
N MET A 514 -5.99 -9.81 12.43
CA MET A 514 -5.28 -8.54 12.31
C MET A 514 -5.68 -7.59 13.43
N THR A 515 -4.73 -6.85 13.95
CA THR A 515 -5.02 -5.75 14.87
C THR A 515 -5.48 -4.53 14.08
N ILE A 516 -6.11 -3.57 14.74
CA ILE A 516 -6.48 -2.30 14.10
C ILE A 516 -5.24 -1.53 13.58
N GLY A 517 -4.06 -1.79 14.16
CA GLY A 517 -2.80 -1.20 13.74
C GLY A 517 -2.21 -1.82 12.48
N ASP A 518 -2.71 -2.96 12.03
CA ASP A 518 -2.23 -3.61 10.82
C ASP A 518 -2.74 -2.87 9.58
N TYR A 519 -1.82 -2.49 8.71
CA TYR A 519 -2.12 -1.73 7.49
C TYR A 519 -3.02 -2.49 6.50
N ARG A 520 -3.04 -3.82 6.56
CA ARG A 520 -3.88 -4.66 5.71
C ARG A 520 -5.37 -4.54 6.02
N GLN A 521 -5.72 -3.92 7.15
CA GLN A 521 -7.10 -3.50 7.42
C GLN A 521 -7.65 -2.54 6.36
N LEU A 522 -6.77 -1.79 5.68
CA LEU A 522 -7.14 -0.89 4.57
C LEU A 522 -7.17 -1.57 3.19
N SER A 523 -7.09 -2.90 3.13
CA SER A 523 -7.05 -3.62 1.84
C SER A 523 -8.33 -3.47 1.00
N ASP A 524 -9.46 -3.17 1.62
CA ASP A 524 -10.77 -2.97 1.00
C ASP A 524 -11.23 -1.50 1.00
N ALA A 525 -10.30 -0.57 1.21
CA ALA A 525 -10.61 0.86 1.34
C ALA A 525 -11.03 1.56 0.04
N LEU A 526 -10.91 0.91 -1.13
CA LEU A 526 -11.24 1.55 -2.39
C LEU A 526 -12.74 1.61 -2.64
N PHE A 527 -13.19 2.73 -3.22
CA PHE A 527 -14.58 2.94 -3.63
C PHE A 527 -14.85 2.31 -4.99
N HIS A 528 -16.04 1.69 -5.13
CA HIS A 528 -16.50 1.03 -6.35
C HIS A 528 -17.83 1.61 -6.85
N ALA A 529 -18.06 1.55 -8.16
CA ALA A 529 -19.27 2.10 -8.75
C ALA A 529 -20.48 1.19 -8.53
N GLY A 530 -21.63 1.79 -8.22
CA GLY A 530 -22.91 1.08 -8.12
C GLY A 530 -23.17 0.48 -6.75
N THR A 531 -24.31 -0.20 -6.64
CA THR A 531 -24.77 -0.82 -5.39
C THR A 531 -24.37 -2.27 -5.30
N ASN A 532 -24.31 -2.80 -4.07
CA ASN A 532 -23.99 -4.22 -3.80
C ASN A 532 -22.62 -4.65 -4.36
N SER A 533 -21.69 -3.71 -4.48
CA SER A 533 -20.33 -3.99 -4.94
C SER A 533 -19.47 -4.69 -3.88
N GLY A 534 -19.85 -4.62 -2.60
CA GLY A 534 -19.01 -4.94 -1.46
C GLY A 534 -18.22 -3.73 -0.94
N SER A 535 -18.42 -2.56 -1.55
CA SER A 535 -17.80 -1.29 -1.16
C SER A 535 -18.78 -0.14 -1.35
N GLU A 536 -18.49 1.00 -0.73
CA GLU A 536 -19.23 2.23 -0.94
C GLU A 536 -18.92 2.84 -2.33
N PHE A 537 -19.90 3.56 -2.88
CA PHE A 537 -19.78 4.29 -4.15
C PHE A 537 -19.83 5.82 -3.96
N GLU A 538 -19.98 6.29 -2.75
CA GLU A 538 -20.02 7.72 -2.41
C GLU A 538 -19.45 7.98 -1.01
N HIS A 539 -18.90 9.17 -0.83
CA HIS A 539 -18.43 9.65 0.47
C HIS A 539 -18.96 11.07 0.72
N VAL A 540 -19.55 11.29 1.89
CA VAL A 540 -20.08 12.59 2.31
C VAL A 540 -19.30 13.11 3.49
N ASP A 541 -18.44 14.11 3.27
CA ASP A 541 -17.83 14.87 4.35
C ASP A 541 -18.73 16.07 4.70
N THR A 542 -19.57 15.88 5.70
CA THR A 542 -20.51 16.93 6.15
C THR A 542 -19.80 18.09 6.82
N ALA A 543 -18.64 17.87 7.45
CA ALA A 543 -17.84 18.93 8.08
C ALA A 543 -17.23 19.84 7.02
N ASN A 544 -16.56 19.26 6.02
CA ASN A 544 -15.96 20.00 4.92
C ASN A 544 -16.93 20.33 3.79
N ARG A 545 -18.21 19.93 3.92
CA ARG A 545 -19.26 20.26 2.97
C ARG A 545 -19.00 19.75 1.55
N LEU A 546 -18.39 18.57 1.44
CA LEU A 546 -18.06 17.92 0.17
C LEU A 546 -18.80 16.58 0.03
N HIS A 547 -19.16 16.24 -1.20
CA HIS A 547 -19.77 14.97 -1.55
C HIS A 547 -19.08 14.40 -2.80
N PHE A 548 -18.50 13.21 -2.68
CA PHE A 548 -17.80 12.48 -3.71
C PHE A 548 -18.67 11.33 -4.22
N TYR A 549 -18.58 11.04 -5.51
CA TYR A 549 -19.33 9.95 -6.14
C TYR A 549 -18.42 9.15 -7.08
N VAL A 550 -18.54 7.83 -7.04
CA VAL A 550 -17.99 6.92 -8.03
C VAL A 550 -19.14 6.43 -8.90
N LEU A 551 -19.21 6.93 -10.14
CA LEU A 551 -20.40 6.85 -10.98
C LEU A 551 -20.39 5.65 -11.91
N ASP A 552 -19.25 5.38 -12.56
CA ASP A 552 -19.11 4.30 -13.52
C ASP A 552 -17.66 3.84 -13.68
N ARG A 553 -17.48 2.57 -13.99
CA ARG A 553 -16.19 1.95 -14.27
C ARG A 553 -16.03 1.69 -15.77
N HIS A 554 -14.85 1.97 -16.28
CA HIS A 554 -14.49 1.71 -17.67
C HIS A 554 -13.15 0.98 -17.76
N ARG A 555 -13.06 -0.01 -18.63
CA ARG A 555 -11.78 -0.55 -19.10
C ARG A 555 -11.70 -0.34 -20.62
N ASP A 556 -10.56 0.18 -21.06
CA ASP A 556 -10.30 0.36 -22.47
C ASP A 556 -9.90 -0.97 -23.15
N ARG A 557 -9.60 -0.91 -24.46
CA ARG A 557 -9.21 -2.11 -25.23
C ARG A 557 -7.86 -2.71 -24.79
N LYS A 558 -7.02 -1.93 -24.11
CA LYS A 558 -5.75 -2.38 -23.55
C LYS A 558 -5.91 -2.90 -22.10
N GLY A 559 -7.12 -2.88 -21.56
CA GLY A 559 -7.43 -3.28 -20.20
C GLY A 559 -7.21 -2.20 -19.14
N VAL A 560 -6.84 -0.98 -19.53
CA VAL A 560 -6.58 0.14 -18.60
C VAL A 560 -7.87 0.60 -17.95
N LEU A 561 -7.84 0.69 -16.62
CA LEU A 561 -8.96 1.11 -15.79
C LEU A 561 -9.11 2.64 -15.76
N SER A 562 -10.34 3.08 -15.72
CA SER A 562 -10.70 4.47 -15.41
C SER A 562 -12.11 4.52 -14.82
N TYR A 563 -12.35 5.54 -14.01
CA TYR A 563 -13.66 5.79 -13.42
C TYR A 563 -14.22 7.13 -13.83
N GLU A 564 -15.52 7.18 -14.07
CA GLU A 564 -16.27 8.43 -14.05
C GLU A 564 -16.61 8.76 -12.60
N VAL A 565 -16.16 9.92 -12.15
CA VAL A 565 -16.34 10.38 -10.76
C VAL A 565 -16.97 11.77 -10.75
N ALA A 566 -17.62 12.13 -9.64
CA ALA A 566 -18.10 13.48 -9.45
C ALA A 566 -17.76 13.96 -8.04
N VAL A 567 -17.64 15.27 -7.93
CA VAL A 567 -17.56 15.96 -6.64
C VAL A 567 -18.43 17.21 -6.67
N ARG A 568 -19.10 17.49 -5.56
CA ARG A 568 -19.87 18.73 -5.38
C ARG A 568 -19.70 19.29 -3.98
N SER A 569 -19.96 20.58 -3.84
CA SER A 569 -20.19 21.19 -2.54
C SER A 569 -21.61 20.92 -2.04
N LEU A 570 -21.79 20.82 -0.73
CA LEU A 570 -23.09 20.82 -0.05
C LEU A 570 -23.61 22.25 0.21
N ASP A 571 -22.78 23.29 -0.01
CA ASP A 571 -23.08 24.68 0.26
C ASP A 571 -23.64 25.44 -0.95
N GLY A 572 -23.55 24.84 -2.15
CA GLY A 572 -24.03 25.49 -3.36
C GLY A 572 -24.29 24.54 -4.52
N ALA A 573 -25.19 24.94 -5.39
CA ALA A 573 -25.58 24.18 -6.58
C ALA A 573 -25.01 24.79 -7.88
N GLY A 574 -24.25 25.87 -7.77
CA GLY A 574 -23.85 26.69 -8.90
C GLY A 574 -25.01 27.54 -9.47
N PRO A 575 -24.70 28.41 -10.43
CA PRO A 575 -25.70 29.37 -10.97
C PRO A 575 -26.63 28.74 -12.01
N SER A 576 -26.37 27.51 -12.43
CA SER A 576 -27.12 26.89 -13.52
C SER A 576 -28.47 26.32 -13.09
N GLN A 577 -29.49 26.60 -13.89
CA GLN A 577 -30.79 25.99 -13.70
C GLN A 577 -30.71 24.47 -13.75
N ARG A 578 -31.25 23.77 -12.75
CA ARG A 578 -31.35 22.31 -12.66
C ARG A 578 -32.74 21.86 -13.09
N GLY A 579 -32.82 20.68 -13.69
CA GLY A 579 -34.11 20.14 -14.13
C GLY A 579 -34.01 18.69 -14.53
N VAL A 580 -35.04 17.91 -14.25
CA VAL A 580 -35.07 16.46 -14.44
C VAL A 580 -36.38 16.07 -15.13
N ARG A 581 -36.30 15.13 -16.06
CA ARG A 581 -37.41 14.33 -16.60
C ARG A 581 -37.08 12.84 -16.56
N ALA A 582 -38.07 12.03 -16.24
CA ALA A 582 -37.96 10.58 -16.30
C ALA A 582 -39.13 10.01 -17.10
N TYR A 583 -38.88 8.95 -17.85
CA TYR A 583 -39.87 8.34 -18.73
C TYR A 583 -40.20 6.93 -18.26
N PRO A 584 -41.46 6.47 -18.38
CA PRO A 584 -41.84 5.12 -18.00
C PRO A 584 -41.19 4.07 -18.90
N ALA A 585 -40.97 2.90 -18.34
CA ALA A 585 -40.57 1.71 -19.11
C ALA A 585 -41.42 0.50 -18.74
N ILE A 586 -41.53 -0.39 -19.68
CA ILE A 586 -42.28 -1.67 -19.55
C ILE A 586 -41.29 -2.81 -19.80
N ALA A 587 -41.32 -3.82 -18.98
CA ALA A 587 -40.51 -5.03 -19.16
C ALA A 587 -41.33 -6.28 -18.89
N ARG A 588 -41.01 -7.36 -19.61
CA ARG A 588 -41.53 -8.68 -19.29
C ARG A 588 -40.66 -9.32 -18.20
N ARG A 589 -41.30 -10.14 -17.38
CA ARG A 589 -40.56 -10.96 -16.41
C ARG A 589 -39.81 -12.08 -17.13
N ASP A 590 -38.61 -12.33 -16.67
CA ASP A 590 -37.81 -13.48 -17.07
C ASP A 590 -38.31 -14.78 -16.37
N HIS A 591 -37.62 -15.89 -16.59
CA HIS A 591 -37.96 -17.19 -16.01
C HIS A 591 -37.79 -17.23 -14.47
N ASP A 592 -36.99 -16.33 -13.90
CA ASP A 592 -36.80 -16.19 -12.47
C ASP A 592 -37.76 -15.17 -11.83
N GLY A 593 -38.66 -14.62 -12.63
CA GLY A 593 -39.67 -13.66 -12.20
C GLY A 593 -39.22 -12.21 -12.13
N TRP A 594 -37.98 -11.91 -12.58
CA TRP A 594 -37.47 -10.52 -12.62
C TRP A 594 -37.93 -9.79 -13.88
N ALA A 595 -38.36 -8.54 -13.71
CA ALA A 595 -38.55 -7.59 -14.79
C ALA A 595 -37.48 -6.51 -14.75
N ARG A 596 -36.72 -6.33 -15.83
CA ARG A 596 -35.68 -5.35 -16.00
C ARG A 596 -36.17 -4.19 -16.84
N CYS A 597 -36.47 -3.05 -16.22
CA CYS A 597 -36.81 -1.82 -16.92
C CYS A 597 -35.57 -0.95 -17.13
N THR A 598 -35.39 -0.47 -18.36
CA THR A 598 -34.43 0.59 -18.68
C THR A 598 -35.17 1.93 -18.67
N ILE A 599 -35.00 2.71 -17.61
CA ILE A 599 -35.68 4.01 -17.38
C ILE A 599 -34.85 5.13 -18.01
N PRO A 600 -35.33 5.81 -19.07
CA PRO A 600 -34.64 6.99 -19.58
C PRO A 600 -34.79 8.16 -18.58
N VAL A 601 -33.66 8.79 -18.23
CA VAL A 601 -33.59 9.97 -17.36
C VAL A 601 -32.92 11.10 -18.12
N ARG A 602 -33.58 12.26 -18.19
CA ARG A 602 -33.09 13.42 -18.93
C ARG A 602 -32.79 14.57 -18.00
N ASN A 603 -31.59 15.10 -18.11
CA ASN A 603 -31.25 16.38 -17.52
C ASN A 603 -31.82 17.50 -18.42
N THR A 604 -32.80 18.23 -17.93
CA THR A 604 -33.39 19.39 -18.61
C THR A 604 -32.78 20.73 -18.15
N GLY A 605 -31.78 20.65 -17.26
CA GLY A 605 -31.00 21.79 -16.81
C GLY A 605 -29.94 22.25 -17.83
N ARG A 606 -29.18 23.28 -17.44
CA ARG A 606 -28.19 23.94 -18.30
C ARG A 606 -26.73 23.56 -18.01
N ALA A 607 -26.50 22.72 -17.00
CA ALA A 607 -25.18 22.18 -16.66
C ALA A 607 -25.28 20.67 -16.45
N VAL A 608 -24.14 19.98 -16.45
CA VAL A 608 -24.07 18.57 -16.01
C VAL A 608 -24.60 18.45 -14.58
N ASP A 609 -25.27 17.35 -14.28
CA ASP A 609 -25.79 17.09 -12.94
C ASP A 609 -25.68 15.61 -12.60
N VAL A 610 -25.55 15.31 -11.33
CA VAL A 610 -25.70 13.96 -10.79
C VAL A 610 -27.16 13.79 -10.40
N LEU A 611 -27.79 12.77 -10.94
CA LEU A 611 -29.18 12.44 -10.68
C LEU A 611 -29.24 11.19 -9.80
N ARG A 612 -29.91 11.29 -8.66
CA ARG A 612 -30.18 10.17 -7.77
C ARG A 612 -31.48 9.50 -8.12
N VAL A 613 -31.47 8.19 -8.20
CA VAL A 613 -32.63 7.36 -8.49
C VAL A 613 -33.01 6.54 -7.28
N THR A 614 -34.28 6.55 -6.95
CA THR A 614 -34.86 5.70 -5.90
C THR A 614 -36.05 4.95 -6.44
N ALA A 615 -36.19 3.68 -6.08
CA ALA A 615 -37.33 2.82 -6.47
C ALA A 615 -37.65 1.85 -5.33
N PRO A 616 -38.48 2.26 -4.35
CA PRO A 616 -38.85 1.41 -3.23
C PRO A 616 -39.43 0.07 -3.69
N GLY A 617 -38.95 -1.05 -3.14
CA GLY A 617 -39.36 -2.42 -3.52
C GLY A 617 -38.80 -2.90 -4.86
N ALA A 618 -37.81 -2.19 -5.42
CA ALA A 618 -37.07 -2.62 -6.59
C ALA A 618 -35.55 -2.53 -6.32
N ALA A 619 -34.78 -3.35 -7.02
CA ALA A 619 -33.34 -3.32 -6.95
C ALA A 619 -32.77 -2.41 -8.04
N LEU A 620 -31.77 -1.63 -7.69
CA LEU A 620 -31.08 -0.69 -8.55
C LEU A 620 -29.59 -1.02 -8.54
N PRO A 621 -29.00 -1.55 -9.63
CA PRO A 621 -27.55 -1.75 -9.71
C PRO A 621 -26.77 -0.43 -9.59
N ARG A 622 -27.44 0.70 -9.86
CA ARG A 622 -26.90 2.05 -9.77
C ARG A 622 -27.98 3.02 -9.27
N THR A 623 -27.67 3.78 -8.26
CA THR A 623 -28.57 4.79 -7.69
C THR A 623 -28.21 6.23 -8.08
N VAL A 624 -27.02 6.44 -8.63
CA VAL A 624 -26.54 7.75 -9.09
C VAL A 624 -26.04 7.65 -10.54
N VAL A 625 -26.29 8.69 -11.32
CA VAL A 625 -25.84 8.79 -12.71
C VAL A 625 -25.55 10.26 -13.07
N ALA A 626 -24.42 10.50 -13.71
CA ALA A 626 -24.16 11.82 -14.28
C ALA A 626 -24.85 11.96 -15.63
N VAL A 627 -25.51 13.11 -15.83
CA VAL A 627 -26.19 13.39 -17.09
C VAL A 627 -25.82 14.81 -17.57
N PRO A 628 -25.13 14.95 -18.73
CA PRO A 628 -24.81 16.26 -19.28
C PRO A 628 -26.06 17.08 -19.60
N ALA A 629 -25.90 18.40 -19.65
CA ALA A 629 -27.00 19.34 -19.95
C ALA A 629 -27.76 18.95 -21.22
N GLY A 630 -29.08 18.84 -21.13
CA GLY A 630 -29.96 18.51 -22.25
C GLY A 630 -29.88 17.07 -22.76
N LYS A 631 -29.02 16.22 -22.17
CA LYS A 631 -28.85 14.81 -22.60
C LYS A 631 -29.75 13.89 -21.79
N THR A 632 -29.85 12.65 -22.28
CA THR A 632 -30.56 11.56 -21.66
C THR A 632 -29.59 10.43 -21.39
N SER A 633 -29.64 9.87 -20.20
CA SER A 633 -29.02 8.62 -19.82
C SER A 633 -30.10 7.59 -19.48
N SER A 634 -29.73 6.40 -19.09
CA SER A 634 -30.68 5.38 -18.65
C SER A 634 -30.22 4.73 -17.36
N VAL A 635 -31.20 4.33 -16.54
CA VAL A 635 -30.97 3.61 -15.29
C VAL A 635 -31.77 2.31 -15.31
N GLU A 636 -31.17 1.24 -14.85
CA GLU A 636 -31.85 -0.05 -14.73
C GLU A 636 -32.60 -0.14 -13.42
N VAL A 637 -33.83 -0.60 -13.51
CA VAL A 637 -34.69 -0.89 -12.37
C VAL A 637 -35.17 -2.32 -12.48
N TRP A 638 -34.88 -3.12 -11.50
CA TRP A 638 -35.23 -4.54 -11.44
C TRP A 638 -36.32 -4.76 -10.40
N THR A 639 -37.43 -5.37 -10.76
CA THR A 639 -38.51 -5.69 -9.84
C THR A 639 -38.97 -7.13 -9.97
N LYS A 640 -39.15 -7.81 -8.86
CA LYS A 640 -39.64 -9.18 -8.78
C LYS A 640 -41.08 -9.23 -8.23
N ASP A 641 -41.29 -8.50 -7.15
CA ASP A 641 -42.50 -8.57 -6.35
C ASP A 641 -43.54 -7.49 -6.71
N THR A 642 -43.11 -6.43 -7.41
CA THR A 642 -43.93 -5.26 -7.69
C THR A 642 -44.30 -5.18 -9.16
N ARG A 643 -45.59 -5.14 -9.47
CA ARG A 643 -46.08 -4.95 -10.86
C ARG A 643 -45.80 -3.52 -11.37
N HIS A 644 -45.81 -2.53 -10.51
CA HIS A 644 -45.55 -1.13 -10.81
C HIS A 644 -44.55 -0.56 -9.80
N ALA A 645 -43.26 -0.63 -10.09
CA ALA A 645 -42.27 0.01 -9.25
C ALA A 645 -42.23 1.52 -9.55
N LYS A 646 -42.53 2.33 -8.53
CA LYS A 646 -42.41 3.79 -8.61
C LYS A 646 -40.95 4.18 -8.60
N VAL A 647 -40.54 4.94 -9.62
CA VAL A 647 -39.16 5.42 -9.77
C VAL A 647 -39.15 6.93 -9.61
N THR A 648 -38.37 7.44 -8.65
CA THR A 648 -38.16 8.86 -8.46
C THR A 648 -36.72 9.21 -8.82
N VAL A 649 -36.54 10.25 -9.61
CA VAL A 649 -35.25 10.79 -10.04
C VAL A 649 -35.13 12.20 -9.52
N THR A 650 -34.08 12.50 -8.78
CA THR A 650 -33.85 13.78 -8.10
C THR A 650 -32.47 14.33 -8.46
N SER A 651 -32.37 15.61 -8.74
CA SER A 651 -31.10 16.30 -8.89
C SER A 651 -30.36 16.38 -7.55
N GLU A 652 -29.11 15.93 -7.53
CA GLU A 652 -28.25 16.06 -6.33
C GLU A 652 -27.89 17.54 -6.06
N SER A 653 -27.80 18.35 -7.12
CA SER A 653 -27.53 19.79 -7.00
C SER A 653 -28.75 20.60 -6.53
N ASN A 654 -29.97 20.15 -6.83
CA ASN A 654 -31.23 20.83 -6.41
C ASN A 654 -32.33 19.80 -6.16
N PRO A 655 -32.56 19.39 -4.91
CA PRO A 655 -33.58 18.39 -4.57
C PRO A 655 -35.04 18.78 -4.96
N ALA A 656 -35.33 20.06 -5.23
CA ALA A 656 -36.62 20.47 -5.78
C ALA A 656 -36.83 20.07 -7.24
N ALA A 657 -35.75 19.90 -7.99
CA ALA A 657 -35.77 19.38 -9.36
C ALA A 657 -35.85 17.83 -9.33
N ARG A 658 -37.07 17.31 -9.37
CA ARG A 658 -37.38 15.88 -9.33
C ARG A 658 -38.46 15.47 -10.32
N ALA A 659 -38.41 14.25 -10.75
CA ALA A 659 -39.41 13.63 -11.61
C ALA A 659 -39.76 12.24 -11.07
N THR A 660 -41.01 11.82 -11.28
CA THR A 660 -41.47 10.47 -10.93
C THR A 660 -42.00 9.77 -12.16
N THR A 661 -41.67 8.50 -12.28
CA THR A 661 -42.10 7.61 -13.35
C THR A 661 -42.35 6.20 -12.81
N SER A 662 -42.56 5.22 -13.67
CA SER A 662 -42.76 3.82 -13.27
C SER A 662 -42.03 2.83 -14.16
N CYS A 663 -41.58 1.75 -13.54
CA CYS A 663 -41.25 0.49 -14.19
C CYS A 663 -42.48 -0.42 -14.11
N VAL A 664 -43.01 -0.83 -15.26
CA VAL A 664 -44.20 -1.72 -15.35
C VAL A 664 -43.71 -3.12 -15.71
N ALA A 665 -43.94 -4.09 -14.83
CA ALA A 665 -43.62 -5.50 -15.03
C ALA A 665 -44.85 -6.27 -15.53
N LEU A 666 -44.72 -6.88 -16.70
CA LEU A 666 -45.76 -7.71 -17.36
C LEU A 666 -45.49 -9.19 -17.17
#